data_87145ac8349b7d456a001f86fa02c2d2
#
_entry.id   87145ac8349b7d456a001f86fa02c2d2
#
_cell.length_a   1.000
_cell.length_b   1.000
_cell.length_c   1.000
_cell.angle_alpha   90.00
_cell.angle_beta   90.00
_cell.angle_gamma   90.00
#
_symmetry.space_group_name_H-M   'P 1'
#
loop_
_entity.id
_entity.type
_entity.pdbx_description
1 polymer ?
#
loop_
_entity_poly.entity_id
_entity_poly.type
_entity_poly.pdbx_seq_one_letter_code
_entity_poly.pdbx_strand_id
1 'polypeptide(L)'
;MNHCTSIWIDAIDFSEKGGWKEDTQFIHLMGSGFLLAADRPGIPVEDAHTTIQIPKADTYRVWVRDRNWLRPHNPGTFCLLVNGENSGAVLGKQPSDAWVWEIAGDYALEAGPCQLTLRDLTGYFGRCASILITNDFDYTPPREIERIRRDRNRIKQLEDTAQLAGEYDIIVAGGGPGGVPAALASARQGAKTLLIQNRSMLGGNGSSEISITFDGAEVSHPRAREGGIAEEIRRLRDFDPGTLGDWTRAMEQLTAAEPNLTVLYNSHVCDARTENGNVIREITVLNTKTLCKSRYAAKMFIDCTGDGWLGYFAGAKYRYGREAAAQHDESIAPERADTQTMSGCVRNRCLSSFFDADEDVEYCAPEWVPRLPEDEKEFGRVIFEPRLYWWLEAPNTYDDMWDAEESRDALLLVTLGFYHHLKNHWSGRHRYKKKYFRFVTIINGRRESRRFIGDYILTQEDCITGRTFDDAISYAGWAIDIHHPDGIYSGKEGPLYCGKRVNLPKIPFRCLYSKNIDNLLFAGRNISVTHVALGTVRVQNTIVTLGQAAGTAAAMCIRLQETPRGIYQRHIRDLQQLLIKNDQYIPGFKNEDPNDPCLTAKATASSFSTTEIFMPHHGVVGPLVPLDVARATISGFSAKHGDIHGIYVKLHSSLTESQIVRLHVKTLGDLDTVTPFDDVFTADAEIPPMAENWVFFPVHVRVDPAQFQHGAYLQLWIEAEPGISWRSTEKLSNYRKTGIRNADGVWEWTVCTNLNFSIKVPNDILANCSPESAINGHSRILSEEEYEWVSDPAQALPQWLQLDFEKPAAINRIDLVFDTDMTNPGTCWGIKIPHVPVCVKDYTVEVFDGKSWLQVADIRDNFMRKRVHTFPEFTAERIRVTVKETWGDPSARITEVRASLEP
;
A
#
# COMPACT_ATOMS: atom_id res chain seq x y z
N MET A 1 -33.76 -46.67 22.04
CA MET A 1 -32.89 -45.52 22.31
C MET A 1 -33.53 -44.34 21.61
N ASN A 2 -34.05 -43.38 22.34
CA ASN A 2 -34.54 -42.13 21.73
C ASN A 2 -33.33 -41.43 21.06
N HIS A 3 -33.33 -41.40 19.72
CA HIS A 3 -32.28 -40.68 19.01
C HIS A 3 -32.50 -39.17 19.27
N CYS A 4 -31.64 -38.57 20.15
CA CYS A 4 -31.59 -37.14 20.35
C CYS A 4 -31.25 -36.49 19.02
N THR A 5 -31.96 -35.44 18.70
CA THR A 5 -31.78 -34.63 17.51
C THR A 5 -31.05 -33.33 17.88
N SER A 6 -29.98 -33.04 17.17
CA SER A 6 -29.26 -31.76 17.31
C SER A 6 -29.02 -31.12 15.95
N ILE A 7 -29.19 -29.82 15.86
CA ILE A 7 -28.99 -29.00 14.67
C ILE A 7 -28.00 -27.89 15.01
N TRP A 8 -26.91 -27.81 14.26
CA TRP A 8 -25.89 -26.77 14.40
C TRP A 8 -25.97 -25.75 13.28
N ILE A 9 -26.07 -24.48 13.61
CA ILE A 9 -26.11 -23.35 12.72
C ILE A 9 -24.93 -22.45 13.01
N ASP A 10 -24.05 -22.22 12.04
CA ASP A 10 -23.06 -21.17 12.13
C ASP A 10 -23.74 -19.84 11.78
N ALA A 11 -23.59 -18.81 12.61
CA ALA A 11 -24.31 -17.55 12.39
C ALA A 11 -23.95 -16.90 11.06
N ILE A 12 -22.72 -17.10 10.57
CA ILE A 12 -22.29 -16.60 9.25
C ILE A 12 -23.04 -17.25 8.06
N ASP A 13 -23.71 -18.38 8.27
CA ASP A 13 -24.53 -19.10 7.27
C ASP A 13 -25.96 -18.53 7.15
N PHE A 14 -26.33 -17.51 7.93
CA PHE A 14 -27.63 -16.87 7.81
C PHE A 14 -27.85 -16.37 6.39
N SER A 15 -29.00 -16.70 5.80
CA SER A 15 -29.33 -16.41 4.40
C SER A 15 -29.51 -14.90 4.14
N GLU A 16 -30.09 -14.20 5.11
CA GLU A 16 -30.29 -12.76 5.10
C GLU A 16 -29.65 -12.18 6.37
N LYS A 17 -28.64 -11.32 6.19
CA LYS A 17 -27.85 -10.81 7.31
C LYS A 17 -28.31 -9.46 7.81
N GLY A 18 -29.21 -8.77 7.11
CA GLY A 18 -29.66 -7.44 7.47
C GLY A 18 -28.49 -6.48 7.71
N GLY A 19 -28.47 -5.85 8.85
CA GLY A 19 -27.36 -4.98 9.27
C GLY A 19 -26.19 -5.69 9.97
N TRP A 20 -26.23 -7.01 10.13
CA TRP A 20 -25.15 -7.79 10.75
C TRP A 20 -24.03 -8.06 9.74
N LYS A 21 -22.78 -7.91 10.16
CA LYS A 21 -21.57 -8.08 9.34
C LYS A 21 -20.86 -9.38 9.72
N GLU A 22 -20.38 -10.10 8.71
CA GLU A 22 -19.53 -11.27 8.93
C GLU A 22 -18.14 -10.84 9.41
N ASP A 23 -17.66 -11.48 10.46
CA ASP A 23 -16.31 -11.33 10.95
C ASP A 23 -15.63 -12.71 11.09
N THR A 24 -14.52 -12.90 10.39
CA THR A 24 -13.71 -14.13 10.39
C THR A 24 -12.26 -13.85 10.78
N GLN A 25 -11.94 -12.63 11.24
CA GLN A 25 -10.54 -12.25 11.50
C GLN A 25 -9.95 -12.94 12.74
N PHE A 26 -10.78 -13.44 13.67
CA PHE A 26 -10.33 -14.07 14.91
C PHE A 26 -10.50 -15.60 14.93
N ILE A 27 -10.58 -16.21 13.75
CA ILE A 27 -10.84 -17.66 13.63
C ILE A 27 -9.79 -18.51 14.34
N HIS A 28 -8.56 -18.05 14.45
CA HIS A 28 -7.47 -18.67 15.18
C HIS A 28 -7.66 -18.63 16.70
N LEU A 29 -8.48 -17.70 17.24
CA LEU A 29 -8.78 -17.52 18.66
C LEU A 29 -10.07 -18.19 19.07
N MET A 30 -11.08 -18.22 18.21
CA MET A 30 -12.42 -18.66 18.56
C MET A 30 -12.93 -19.86 17.75
N GLY A 31 -12.21 -20.29 16.73
CA GLY A 31 -12.49 -21.49 15.92
C GLY A 31 -13.63 -21.38 14.94
N SER A 32 -14.29 -20.23 14.83
CA SER A 32 -15.38 -19.95 13.89
C SER A 32 -15.41 -18.48 13.48
N GLY A 33 -16.15 -18.14 12.43
CA GLY A 33 -16.61 -16.77 12.20
C GLY A 33 -17.82 -16.45 13.07
N PHE A 34 -18.26 -15.18 13.04
CA PHE A 34 -19.45 -14.71 13.76
C PHE A 34 -20.13 -13.56 13.02
N LEU A 35 -21.36 -13.27 13.36
CA LEU A 35 -22.08 -12.07 12.97
C LEU A 35 -21.92 -11.00 14.04
N LEU A 36 -21.64 -9.78 13.60
CA LEU A 36 -21.46 -8.59 14.41
C LEU A 36 -22.51 -7.54 14.01
N ALA A 37 -23.33 -7.08 14.96
CA ALA A 37 -24.26 -5.97 14.74
C ALA A 37 -23.49 -4.66 14.63
N ALA A 38 -23.18 -4.22 13.40
CA ALA A 38 -22.28 -3.09 13.15
C ALA A 38 -22.77 -2.22 12.00
N ASP A 39 -23.47 -1.14 12.35
CA ASP A 39 -23.85 -0.05 11.45
C ASP A 39 -23.73 1.29 12.22
N ARG A 40 -24.78 2.09 12.30
CA ARG A 40 -24.79 3.39 13.01
C ARG A 40 -24.73 3.16 14.51
N PRO A 41 -23.70 3.67 15.21
CA PRO A 41 -23.61 3.49 16.65
C PRO A 41 -24.85 4.01 17.40
N GLY A 42 -25.40 3.18 18.29
CA GLY A 42 -26.56 3.48 19.11
C GLY A 42 -27.92 3.31 18.40
N ILE A 43 -27.92 2.80 17.18
CA ILE A 43 -29.14 2.47 16.45
C ILE A 43 -29.12 0.97 16.14
N PRO A 44 -30.09 0.18 16.66
CA PRO A 44 -30.18 -1.23 16.35
C PRO A 44 -30.18 -1.48 14.84
N VAL A 45 -29.43 -2.50 14.42
CA VAL A 45 -29.30 -2.86 13.03
C VAL A 45 -30.52 -3.66 12.56
N GLU A 46 -30.71 -3.75 11.23
CA GLU A 46 -31.75 -4.61 10.64
C GLU A 46 -31.54 -6.07 11.04
N ASP A 47 -32.65 -6.77 11.32
CA ASP A 47 -32.66 -8.17 11.72
C ASP A 47 -31.97 -9.09 10.69
N ALA A 48 -31.21 -10.09 11.19
CA ALA A 48 -30.72 -11.16 10.34
C ALA A 48 -31.66 -12.38 10.43
N HIS A 49 -31.94 -13.03 9.30
CA HIS A 49 -32.87 -14.14 9.17
C HIS A 49 -32.25 -15.37 8.52
N THR A 50 -32.68 -16.54 8.97
CA THR A 50 -32.47 -17.80 8.25
C THR A 50 -33.59 -18.78 8.54
N THR A 51 -33.83 -19.72 7.63
CA THR A 51 -34.80 -20.80 7.80
C THR A 51 -34.08 -22.13 7.85
N ILE A 52 -34.35 -22.90 8.88
CA ILE A 52 -33.82 -24.25 9.07
C ILE A 52 -34.94 -25.28 8.99
N GLN A 53 -34.58 -26.59 8.88
CA GLN A 53 -35.54 -27.68 8.90
C GLN A 53 -35.48 -28.39 10.25
N ILE A 54 -36.61 -28.46 10.96
CA ILE A 54 -36.77 -29.27 12.16
C ILE A 54 -37.19 -30.66 11.73
N PRO A 55 -36.42 -31.70 12.00
CA PRO A 55 -36.67 -33.02 11.47
C PRO A 55 -37.84 -33.78 12.16
N LYS A 56 -38.18 -33.38 13.38
CA LYS A 56 -39.23 -34.03 14.18
C LYS A 56 -39.85 -33.02 15.15
N ALA A 57 -41.18 -33.08 15.32
CA ALA A 57 -41.84 -32.31 16.35
C ALA A 57 -41.42 -32.77 17.76
N ASP A 58 -40.90 -31.80 18.55
CA ASP A 58 -40.42 -32.04 19.92
C ASP A 58 -40.19 -30.71 20.66
N THR A 59 -39.85 -30.78 21.94
CA THR A 59 -39.34 -29.63 22.66
C THR A 59 -37.82 -29.56 22.52
N TYR A 60 -37.31 -28.42 22.08
CA TYR A 60 -35.89 -28.21 21.86
C TYR A 60 -35.35 -27.09 22.73
N ARG A 61 -34.20 -27.33 23.32
CA ARG A 61 -33.38 -26.28 23.93
C ARG A 61 -32.54 -25.61 22.89
N VAL A 62 -32.55 -24.24 22.88
CA VAL A 62 -31.78 -23.44 21.96
C VAL A 62 -30.64 -22.76 22.70
N TRP A 63 -29.42 -23.10 22.31
CA TRP A 63 -28.19 -22.48 22.79
C TRP A 63 -27.68 -21.49 21.76
N VAL A 64 -27.13 -20.34 22.23
CA VAL A 64 -26.45 -19.35 21.39
C VAL A 64 -25.04 -19.17 21.94
N ARG A 65 -24.06 -19.21 21.04
CA ARG A 65 -22.68 -18.88 21.38
C ARG A 65 -22.44 -17.41 21.08
N ASP A 66 -22.28 -16.64 22.14
CA ASP A 66 -22.12 -15.21 22.09
C ASP A 66 -20.94 -14.72 22.93
N ARG A 67 -20.67 -13.42 22.85
CA ARG A 67 -19.64 -12.75 23.64
C ARG A 67 -20.14 -11.41 24.11
N ASN A 68 -19.99 -11.15 25.43
CA ASN A 68 -20.10 -9.81 25.97
C ASN A 68 -18.81 -9.02 25.67
N TRP A 69 -18.93 -7.72 25.56
CA TRP A 69 -17.78 -6.83 25.49
C TRP A 69 -18.00 -5.60 26.38
N LEU A 70 -16.93 -5.02 26.90
CA LEU A 70 -16.95 -3.82 27.73
C LEU A 70 -17.80 -3.97 29.01
N ARG A 71 -17.51 -4.97 29.83
CA ARG A 71 -18.14 -5.10 31.15
C ARG A 71 -17.74 -3.96 32.10
N PRO A 72 -18.62 -3.52 33.01
CA PRO A 72 -19.97 -4.04 33.31
C PRO A 72 -21.11 -3.44 32.47
N HIS A 73 -20.80 -2.67 31.43
CA HIS A 73 -21.79 -1.89 30.66
C HIS A 73 -22.62 -2.75 29.70
N ASN A 74 -22.10 -3.87 29.24
CA ASN A 74 -22.77 -4.85 28.35
C ASN A 74 -23.48 -4.19 27.16
N PRO A 75 -22.79 -3.40 26.33
CA PRO A 75 -23.48 -2.57 25.34
C PRO A 75 -24.00 -3.37 24.14
N GLY A 76 -23.46 -4.55 23.85
CA GLY A 76 -23.79 -5.37 22.67
C GLY A 76 -24.89 -6.39 22.90
N THR A 77 -26.03 -6.00 23.50
CA THR A 77 -27.11 -6.95 23.75
C THR A 77 -28.00 -7.17 22.53
N PHE A 78 -28.47 -8.41 22.39
CA PHE A 78 -29.37 -8.84 21.32
C PHE A 78 -30.30 -9.95 21.80
N CYS A 79 -31.25 -10.39 20.99
CA CYS A 79 -32.08 -11.55 21.24
C CYS A 79 -32.20 -12.44 20.00
N LEU A 80 -32.55 -13.71 20.25
CA LEU A 80 -32.93 -14.68 19.20
C LEU A 80 -34.45 -14.88 19.25
N LEU A 81 -35.09 -14.74 18.08
CA LEU A 81 -36.49 -15.11 17.89
C LEU A 81 -36.54 -16.44 17.13
N VAL A 82 -37.41 -17.33 17.55
CA VAL A 82 -37.69 -18.62 16.93
C VAL A 82 -39.14 -18.59 16.46
N ASN A 83 -39.40 -18.65 15.15
CA ASN A 83 -40.72 -18.45 14.52
C ASN A 83 -41.42 -17.16 14.97
N GLY A 84 -40.63 -16.08 15.20
CA GLY A 84 -41.11 -14.78 15.63
C GLY A 84 -41.29 -14.66 17.15
N GLU A 85 -41.16 -15.73 17.91
CA GLU A 85 -41.28 -15.72 19.38
C GLU A 85 -39.92 -15.54 20.08
N ASN A 86 -39.87 -14.68 21.09
CA ASN A 86 -38.73 -14.49 21.98
C ASN A 86 -39.06 -15.08 23.36
N SER A 87 -38.17 -15.91 23.89
CA SER A 87 -38.31 -16.47 25.26
C SER A 87 -38.19 -15.40 26.37
N GLY A 88 -37.80 -14.19 26.03
CA GLY A 88 -37.41 -13.14 26.98
C GLY A 88 -35.91 -13.15 27.33
N ALA A 89 -35.11 -14.06 26.77
CA ALA A 89 -33.67 -14.09 26.95
C ALA A 89 -33.00 -12.90 26.23
N VAL A 90 -32.17 -12.17 26.96
CA VAL A 90 -31.31 -11.11 26.45
C VAL A 90 -29.88 -11.63 26.49
N LEU A 91 -29.30 -11.79 25.30
CA LEU A 91 -27.97 -12.34 25.07
C LEU A 91 -26.90 -11.24 25.02
N GLY A 92 -25.61 -11.60 25.08
CA GLY A 92 -24.51 -10.63 24.99
C GLY A 92 -24.24 -9.87 26.28
N LYS A 93 -24.70 -10.35 27.44
CA LYS A 93 -24.52 -9.71 28.76
C LYS A 93 -23.89 -10.62 29.83
N GLN A 94 -23.21 -11.67 29.39
CA GLN A 94 -22.57 -12.63 30.29
C GLN A 94 -21.52 -11.96 31.21
N PRO A 95 -21.30 -12.51 32.42
CA PRO A 95 -20.29 -11.99 33.33
C PRO A 95 -18.85 -12.41 32.94
N SER A 96 -18.61 -12.68 31.66
CA SER A 96 -17.32 -13.08 31.09
C SER A 96 -17.06 -12.35 29.76
N ASP A 97 -15.81 -11.98 29.49
CA ASP A 97 -15.39 -11.44 28.19
C ASP A 97 -14.98 -12.55 27.21
N ALA A 98 -15.19 -13.82 27.58
CA ALA A 98 -14.96 -14.96 26.70
C ALA A 98 -16.20 -15.31 25.88
N TRP A 99 -16.02 -16.00 24.78
CA TRP A 99 -17.08 -16.64 24.01
C TRP A 99 -17.70 -17.79 24.83
N VAL A 100 -19.00 -17.69 25.13
CA VAL A 100 -19.73 -18.66 25.96
C VAL A 100 -21.02 -19.11 25.28
N TRP A 101 -21.58 -20.19 25.78
CA TRP A 101 -22.90 -20.66 25.38
C TRP A 101 -23.95 -20.23 26.40
N GLU A 102 -25.00 -19.55 25.92
CA GLU A 102 -26.18 -19.15 26.66
C GLU A 102 -27.41 -19.95 26.20
N ILE A 103 -28.34 -20.19 27.07
CA ILE A 103 -29.66 -20.73 26.73
C ILE A 103 -30.56 -19.56 26.29
N ALA A 104 -30.93 -19.57 25.00
CA ALA A 104 -31.88 -18.60 24.47
C ALA A 104 -33.35 -18.98 24.79
N GLY A 105 -33.61 -20.22 25.12
CA GLY A 105 -34.91 -20.69 25.53
C GLY A 105 -35.17 -22.15 25.19
N ASP A 106 -36.28 -22.67 25.69
CA ASP A 106 -36.83 -24.01 25.33
C ASP A 106 -38.11 -23.77 24.51
N TYR A 107 -38.20 -24.37 23.32
CA TYR A 107 -39.29 -24.13 22.34
C TYR A 107 -39.91 -25.43 21.91
N ALA A 108 -41.24 -25.50 21.88
CA ALA A 108 -41.98 -26.58 21.23
C ALA A 108 -42.01 -26.28 19.71
N LEU A 109 -41.30 -27.12 18.93
CA LEU A 109 -41.16 -26.93 17.50
C LEU A 109 -41.81 -28.09 16.74
N GLU A 110 -42.59 -27.75 15.68
CA GLU A 110 -43.14 -28.72 14.77
C GLU A 110 -42.10 -29.15 13.72
N ALA A 111 -42.26 -30.33 13.15
CA ALA A 111 -41.44 -30.78 12.04
C ALA A 111 -41.68 -29.90 10.80
N GLY A 112 -40.61 -29.44 10.14
CA GLY A 112 -40.69 -28.58 8.97
C GLY A 112 -39.85 -27.28 9.14
N PRO A 113 -40.18 -26.26 8.35
CA PRO A 113 -39.43 -25.01 8.36
C PRO A 113 -39.57 -24.25 9.70
N CYS A 114 -38.45 -23.77 10.21
CA CYS A 114 -38.38 -22.93 11.40
C CYS A 114 -37.51 -21.70 11.10
N GLN A 115 -38.05 -20.52 11.29
CA GLN A 115 -37.34 -19.26 11.08
C GLN A 115 -36.58 -18.87 12.36
N LEU A 116 -35.32 -18.53 12.18
CA LEU A 116 -34.47 -17.93 13.21
C LEU A 116 -34.19 -16.46 12.85
N THR A 117 -34.32 -15.57 13.83
CA THR A 117 -34.06 -14.14 13.64
C THR A 117 -33.15 -13.63 14.74
N LEU A 118 -32.02 -13.04 14.38
CA LEU A 118 -31.16 -12.29 15.30
C LEU A 118 -31.62 -10.82 15.27
N ARG A 119 -31.99 -10.29 16.44
CA ARG A 119 -32.42 -8.93 16.62
C ARG A 119 -31.47 -8.19 17.55
N ASP A 120 -30.83 -7.14 17.02
CA ASP A 120 -30.01 -6.24 17.81
C ASP A 120 -30.90 -5.33 18.69
N LEU A 121 -30.51 -5.10 19.93
CA LEU A 121 -31.27 -4.28 20.87
C LEU A 121 -30.68 -2.90 21.13
N THR A 122 -29.42 -2.68 20.75
CA THR A 122 -28.66 -1.51 21.21
C THR A 122 -27.95 -0.73 20.12
N GLY A 123 -27.58 -1.35 19.01
CA GLY A 123 -26.70 -0.74 17.99
C GLY A 123 -25.24 -0.66 18.42
N TYR A 124 -24.82 -1.47 19.40
CA TYR A 124 -23.46 -1.47 19.92
C TYR A 124 -22.81 -2.85 19.91
N PHE A 125 -22.66 -3.41 18.72
CA PHE A 125 -21.76 -4.53 18.42
C PHE A 125 -22.11 -5.85 19.09
N GLY A 126 -23.39 -6.21 19.12
CA GLY A 126 -23.85 -7.56 19.50
C GLY A 126 -23.20 -8.64 18.64
N ARG A 127 -22.88 -9.81 19.22
CA ARG A 127 -22.05 -10.86 18.58
C ARG A 127 -22.66 -12.23 18.72
N CYS A 128 -22.91 -12.92 17.60
CA CYS A 128 -23.42 -14.28 17.56
C CYS A 128 -22.51 -15.15 16.67
N ALA A 129 -21.92 -16.21 17.22
CA ALA A 129 -21.05 -17.12 16.50
C ALA A 129 -21.79 -18.37 15.99
N SER A 130 -22.58 -19.01 16.85
CA SER A 130 -23.27 -20.28 16.52
C SER A 130 -24.55 -20.41 17.32
N ILE A 131 -25.51 -21.16 16.75
CA ILE A 131 -26.75 -21.55 17.39
C ILE A 131 -26.80 -23.08 17.38
N LEU A 132 -27.13 -23.69 18.52
CA LEU A 132 -27.35 -25.11 18.64
C LEU A 132 -28.77 -25.38 19.15
N ILE A 133 -29.55 -26.12 18.41
CA ILE A 133 -30.91 -26.53 18.74
C ILE A 133 -30.87 -28.02 19.01
N THR A 134 -31.26 -28.45 20.22
CA THR A 134 -31.21 -29.87 20.60
C THR A 134 -32.37 -30.25 21.52
N ASN A 135 -32.90 -31.48 21.36
CA ASN A 135 -33.85 -32.10 22.27
C ASN A 135 -33.17 -32.97 23.33
N ASP A 136 -31.82 -32.93 23.36
CA ASP A 136 -31.04 -33.54 24.45
C ASP A 136 -30.79 -32.49 25.54
N PHE A 137 -31.60 -32.56 26.62
CA PHE A 137 -31.55 -31.61 27.73
C PHE A 137 -30.36 -31.84 28.66
N ASP A 138 -29.71 -33.01 28.57
CA ASP A 138 -28.51 -33.34 29.32
C ASP A 138 -27.23 -32.90 28.61
N TYR A 139 -27.33 -32.52 27.33
CA TYR A 139 -26.19 -32.07 26.56
C TYR A 139 -25.83 -30.61 26.89
N THR A 140 -24.56 -30.41 27.22
CA THR A 140 -23.97 -29.09 27.41
C THR A 140 -22.90 -28.86 26.35
N PRO A 141 -23.03 -27.81 25.52
CA PRO A 141 -22.05 -27.52 24.46
C PRO A 141 -20.65 -27.25 25.05
N PRO A 142 -19.59 -27.74 24.41
CA PRO A 142 -18.22 -27.59 24.91
C PRO A 142 -17.73 -26.14 24.76
N ARG A 143 -16.74 -25.77 25.59
CA ARG A 143 -16.07 -24.47 25.52
C ARG A 143 -14.73 -24.51 24.78
N GLU A 144 -14.08 -25.65 24.72
CA GLU A 144 -12.81 -25.86 24.05
C GLU A 144 -13.00 -25.87 22.54
N ILE A 145 -12.21 -25.05 21.81
CA ILE A 145 -12.33 -24.85 20.36
C ILE A 145 -12.30 -26.17 19.57
N GLU A 146 -11.37 -27.05 19.87
CA GLU A 146 -11.28 -28.32 19.17
C GLU A 146 -12.47 -29.27 19.45
N ARG A 147 -13.08 -29.17 20.63
CA ARG A 147 -14.33 -29.92 20.93
C ARG A 147 -15.52 -29.27 20.23
N ILE A 148 -15.60 -27.93 20.21
CA ILE A 148 -16.63 -27.19 19.45
C ILE A 148 -16.58 -27.63 17.98
N ARG A 149 -15.40 -27.65 17.38
CA ARG A 149 -15.20 -28.02 15.97
C ARG A 149 -15.64 -29.49 15.73
N ARG A 150 -15.23 -30.41 16.59
CA ARG A 150 -15.63 -31.84 16.48
C ARG A 150 -17.12 -32.03 16.59
N ASP A 151 -17.78 -31.41 17.57
CA ASP A 151 -19.23 -31.56 17.77
C ASP A 151 -20.00 -30.92 16.60
N ARG A 152 -19.55 -29.75 16.14
CA ARG A 152 -20.10 -29.12 14.94
C ARG A 152 -19.99 -30.02 13.72
N ASN A 153 -18.82 -30.56 13.42
CA ASN A 153 -18.60 -31.41 12.26
C ASN A 153 -19.43 -32.72 12.36
N ARG A 154 -19.50 -33.32 13.57
CA ARG A 154 -20.33 -34.51 13.82
C ARG A 154 -21.83 -34.22 13.57
N ILE A 155 -22.34 -33.09 14.08
CA ILE A 155 -23.75 -32.71 13.93
C ILE A 155 -24.07 -32.32 12.47
N LYS A 156 -23.19 -31.58 11.82
CA LYS A 156 -23.35 -31.22 10.39
C LYS A 156 -22.92 -32.32 9.43
N GLN A 157 -22.47 -33.47 9.89
CA GLN A 157 -21.99 -34.61 9.09
C GLN A 157 -20.86 -34.24 8.13
N LEU A 158 -19.93 -33.39 8.60
CA LEU A 158 -18.76 -32.95 7.85
C LEU A 158 -17.54 -33.83 8.16
N GLU A 159 -16.71 -34.05 7.13
CA GLU A 159 -15.44 -34.74 7.34
C GLU A 159 -14.48 -33.88 8.19
N ASP A 160 -13.80 -34.53 9.14
CA ASP A 160 -12.88 -33.87 10.08
C ASP A 160 -11.40 -34.00 9.65
N THR A 161 -11.12 -34.81 8.64
CA THR A 161 -9.76 -35.08 8.15
C THR A 161 -9.40 -34.14 6.99
N ALA A 162 -8.28 -33.46 7.12
CA ALA A 162 -7.76 -32.64 6.04
C ALA A 162 -7.24 -33.52 4.89
N GLN A 163 -7.82 -33.39 3.71
CA GLN A 163 -7.36 -34.08 2.50
C GLN A 163 -6.30 -33.24 1.79
N LEU A 164 -5.37 -33.92 1.07
CA LEU A 164 -4.44 -33.24 0.17
C LEU A 164 -5.23 -32.70 -1.04
N ALA A 165 -5.36 -31.38 -1.12
CA ALA A 165 -6.17 -30.69 -2.12
C ALA A 165 -5.37 -30.21 -3.34
N GLY A 166 -4.04 -30.18 -3.23
CA GLY A 166 -3.21 -29.78 -4.37
C GLY A 166 -1.71 -29.75 -4.07
N GLU A 167 -0.95 -29.78 -5.18
CA GLU A 167 0.51 -29.66 -5.18
C GLU A 167 0.93 -28.55 -6.10
N TYR A 168 1.88 -27.73 -5.63
CA TYR A 168 2.38 -26.53 -6.30
C TYR A 168 3.90 -26.50 -6.26
N ASP A 169 4.51 -25.64 -7.08
CA ASP A 169 5.93 -25.33 -6.93
C ASP A 169 6.13 -24.36 -5.79
N ILE A 170 5.26 -23.34 -5.70
CA ILE A 170 5.34 -22.28 -4.69
C ILE A 170 3.98 -22.05 -4.05
N ILE A 171 3.97 -21.95 -2.73
CA ILE A 171 2.80 -21.48 -1.97
C ILE A 171 3.15 -20.13 -1.33
N VAL A 172 2.32 -19.13 -1.59
CA VAL A 172 2.37 -17.81 -0.96
C VAL A 172 1.20 -17.71 0.02
N ALA A 173 1.49 -17.57 1.31
CA ALA A 173 0.49 -17.40 2.36
C ALA A 173 0.30 -15.90 2.66
N GLY A 174 -0.92 -15.37 2.46
CA GLY A 174 -1.29 -13.98 2.66
C GLY A 174 -1.34 -13.18 1.36
N GLY A 175 -2.53 -12.72 0.96
CA GLY A 175 -2.79 -11.95 -0.28
C GLY A 175 -2.77 -10.42 -0.06
N GLY A 176 -1.89 -9.94 0.83
CA GLY A 176 -1.65 -8.52 1.06
C GLY A 176 -0.63 -7.90 0.10
N PRO A 177 -0.12 -6.67 0.40
CA PRO A 177 0.84 -5.97 -0.43
C PRO A 177 2.16 -6.74 -0.70
N GLY A 178 2.54 -7.66 0.19
CA GLY A 178 3.71 -8.52 -0.04
C GLY A 178 3.37 -9.78 -0.84
N GLY A 179 2.19 -10.38 -0.60
CA GLY A 179 1.85 -11.67 -1.16
C GLY A 179 1.38 -11.63 -2.60
N VAL A 180 0.59 -10.64 -3.00
CA VAL A 180 0.16 -10.47 -4.39
C VAL A 180 1.36 -10.34 -5.33
N PRO A 181 2.33 -9.43 -5.10
CA PRO A 181 3.51 -9.33 -5.98
C PRO A 181 4.42 -10.57 -5.89
N ALA A 182 4.52 -11.24 -4.73
CA ALA A 182 5.26 -12.48 -4.62
C ALA A 182 4.66 -13.59 -5.50
N ALA A 183 3.34 -13.73 -5.47
CA ALA A 183 2.63 -14.71 -6.28
C ALA A 183 2.71 -14.39 -7.79
N LEU A 184 2.51 -13.14 -8.17
CA LEU A 184 2.65 -12.68 -9.57
C LEU A 184 4.07 -12.90 -10.09
N ALA A 185 5.09 -12.50 -9.31
CA ALA A 185 6.48 -12.68 -9.71
C ALA A 185 6.86 -14.15 -9.86
N SER A 186 6.40 -15.01 -8.95
CA SER A 186 6.61 -16.46 -9.03
C SER A 186 5.97 -17.06 -10.28
N ALA A 187 4.69 -16.76 -10.52
CA ALA A 187 3.91 -17.30 -11.64
C ALA A 187 4.44 -16.81 -13.00
N ARG A 188 4.83 -15.55 -13.12
CA ARG A 188 5.44 -14.96 -14.33
C ARG A 188 6.80 -15.56 -14.67
N GLN A 189 7.49 -16.16 -13.70
CA GLN A 189 8.70 -16.94 -13.92
C GLN A 189 8.42 -18.43 -14.24
N GLY A 190 7.16 -18.81 -14.51
CA GLY A 190 6.72 -20.12 -14.91
C GLY A 190 6.43 -21.11 -13.78
N ALA A 191 6.53 -20.70 -12.51
CA ALA A 191 6.22 -21.57 -11.37
C ALA A 191 4.70 -21.72 -11.17
N LYS A 192 4.22 -22.98 -11.00
CA LYS A 192 2.85 -23.23 -10.58
C LYS A 192 2.65 -22.74 -9.15
N THR A 193 1.91 -21.64 -8.97
CA THR A 193 1.83 -20.87 -7.74
C THR A 193 0.43 -20.89 -7.13
N LEU A 194 0.34 -21.08 -5.81
CA LEU A 194 -0.88 -20.91 -5.03
C LEU A 194 -0.75 -19.68 -4.11
N LEU A 195 -1.67 -18.73 -4.24
CA LEU A 195 -1.83 -17.62 -3.31
C LEU A 195 -3.01 -17.90 -2.36
N ILE A 196 -2.74 -17.88 -1.05
CA ILE A 196 -3.74 -18.15 -0.01
C ILE A 196 -4.07 -16.83 0.69
N GLN A 197 -5.35 -16.47 0.72
CA GLN A 197 -5.86 -15.27 1.39
C GLN A 197 -6.95 -15.62 2.40
N ASN A 198 -6.78 -15.17 3.64
CA ASN A 198 -7.72 -15.45 4.73
C ASN A 198 -9.00 -14.60 4.70
N ARG A 199 -9.10 -13.65 3.79
CA ARG A 199 -10.28 -12.78 3.57
C ARG A 199 -10.91 -13.06 2.20
N SER A 200 -12.06 -12.43 1.96
CA SER A 200 -12.80 -12.55 0.69
C SER A 200 -12.22 -11.67 -0.44
N MET A 201 -11.17 -10.89 -0.16
CA MET A 201 -10.55 -10.00 -1.13
C MET A 201 -9.05 -9.88 -0.92
N LEU A 202 -8.32 -9.45 -1.95
CA LEU A 202 -6.89 -9.18 -1.90
C LEU A 202 -6.60 -7.77 -1.35
N GLY A 203 -5.35 -7.54 -0.98
CA GLY A 203 -4.82 -6.23 -0.60
C GLY A 203 -4.46 -6.05 0.87
N GLY A 204 -4.89 -6.93 1.77
CA GLY A 204 -4.56 -6.82 3.20
C GLY A 204 -4.89 -5.45 3.77
N ASN A 205 -3.91 -4.76 4.39
CA ASN A 205 -4.11 -3.40 4.91
C ASN A 205 -4.50 -2.38 3.82
N GLY A 206 -4.10 -2.60 2.56
CA GLY A 206 -4.48 -1.75 1.42
C GLY A 206 -5.80 -2.13 0.77
N SER A 207 -6.44 -3.20 1.21
CA SER A 207 -7.73 -3.64 0.69
C SER A 207 -8.85 -2.61 0.94
N SER A 208 -9.93 -2.74 0.18
CA SER A 208 -11.13 -1.93 0.38
C SER A 208 -11.77 -2.13 1.77
N GLU A 209 -11.43 -3.20 2.51
CA GLU A 209 -11.89 -3.42 3.90
C GLU A 209 -11.19 -2.51 4.91
N ILE A 210 -9.88 -2.20 4.72
CA ILE A 210 -9.07 -1.45 5.68
C ILE A 210 -8.69 -0.08 5.13
N SER A 211 -8.43 0.00 3.81
CA SER A 211 -8.19 1.25 3.06
C SER A 211 -6.97 2.06 3.52
N ILE A 212 -5.91 1.41 3.99
CA ILE A 212 -4.62 2.09 4.20
C ILE A 212 -3.97 2.32 2.84
N THR A 213 -3.53 3.55 2.58
CA THR A 213 -2.90 3.96 1.32
C THR A 213 -1.56 3.26 1.09
N PHE A 214 -1.21 3.07 -0.19
CA PHE A 214 0.09 2.58 -0.61
C PHE A 214 1.08 3.75 -0.67
N ASP A 215 1.69 4.03 0.46
CA ASP A 215 2.77 5.01 0.58
C ASP A 215 4.13 4.32 0.38
N GLY A 216 5.17 5.08 0.04
CA GLY A 216 6.50 4.57 -0.24
C GLY A 216 7.60 5.62 -0.11
N ALA A 217 8.75 5.35 -0.72
CA ALA A 217 9.92 6.22 -0.69
C ALA A 217 9.67 7.60 -1.32
N GLU A 218 8.74 7.69 -2.25
CA GLU A 218 8.37 8.94 -2.95
C GLU A 218 7.87 10.04 -2.03
N VAL A 219 7.42 9.71 -0.83
CA VAL A 219 6.93 10.73 0.13
C VAL A 219 8.07 11.54 0.73
N SER A 220 9.25 10.96 0.86
CA SER A 220 10.43 11.61 1.46
C SER A 220 11.54 11.91 0.45
N HIS A 221 11.56 11.22 -0.69
CA HIS A 221 12.63 11.32 -1.69
C HIS A 221 12.07 11.54 -3.09
N PRO A 222 12.40 12.65 -3.77
CA PRO A 222 12.04 12.87 -5.17
C PRO A 222 12.50 11.69 -6.05
N ARG A 223 11.69 11.33 -7.03
CA ARG A 223 11.98 10.27 -8.01
C ARG A 223 12.20 8.87 -7.42
N ALA A 224 11.95 8.65 -6.14
CA ALA A 224 12.17 7.38 -5.47
C ALA A 224 10.93 6.50 -5.35
N ARG A 225 9.86 6.78 -6.12
CA ARG A 225 8.67 5.92 -6.15
C ARG A 225 9.04 4.51 -6.59
N GLU A 226 8.57 3.51 -5.86
CA GLU A 226 8.84 2.11 -6.15
C GLU A 226 8.29 1.70 -7.52
N GLY A 227 9.11 0.99 -8.32
CA GLY A 227 8.78 0.48 -9.65
C GLY A 227 8.31 -0.98 -9.64
N GLY A 228 8.37 -1.62 -10.81
CA GLY A 228 7.96 -3.01 -10.97
C GLY A 228 6.46 -3.21 -10.76
N ILE A 229 6.09 -4.28 -10.06
CA ILE A 229 4.68 -4.60 -9.77
C ILE A 229 3.99 -3.50 -8.96
N ALA A 230 4.74 -2.72 -8.15
CA ALA A 230 4.17 -1.59 -7.41
C ALA A 230 3.61 -0.52 -8.37
N GLU A 231 4.38 -0.16 -9.38
CA GLU A 231 3.95 0.79 -10.40
C GLU A 231 2.85 0.20 -11.30
N GLU A 232 2.91 -1.08 -11.61
CA GLU A 232 1.88 -1.77 -12.40
C GLU A 232 0.51 -1.74 -11.71
N ILE A 233 0.43 -2.09 -10.42
CA ILE A 233 -0.80 -1.99 -9.62
C ILE A 233 -1.31 -0.55 -9.59
N ARG A 234 -0.41 0.42 -9.40
CA ARG A 234 -0.75 1.84 -9.36
C ARG A 234 -1.33 2.32 -10.70
N ARG A 235 -0.69 1.95 -11.84
CA ARG A 235 -1.18 2.36 -13.16
C ARG A 235 -2.58 1.83 -13.43
N LEU A 236 -2.85 0.56 -13.14
CA LEU A 236 -4.19 0.01 -13.25
C LEU A 236 -5.19 0.76 -12.36
N ARG A 237 -4.87 0.91 -11.07
CA ARG A 237 -5.75 1.62 -10.14
C ARG A 237 -6.07 3.05 -10.58
N ASP A 238 -5.13 3.76 -11.17
CA ASP A 238 -5.28 5.18 -11.49
C ASP A 238 -5.90 5.43 -12.86
N PHE A 239 -5.72 4.52 -13.83
CA PHE A 239 -6.05 4.78 -15.23
C PHE A 239 -6.98 3.75 -15.88
N ASP A 240 -7.04 2.52 -15.40
CA ASP A 240 -7.95 1.52 -15.94
C ASP A 240 -9.39 1.79 -15.44
N PRO A 241 -10.38 1.95 -16.34
CA PRO A 241 -11.77 2.22 -15.95
C PRO A 241 -12.37 1.14 -15.05
N GLY A 242 -11.95 -0.12 -15.20
CA GLY A 242 -12.43 -1.26 -14.42
C GLY A 242 -11.95 -1.28 -12.97
N THR A 243 -10.81 -0.64 -12.70
CA THR A 243 -10.15 -0.66 -11.39
C THR A 243 -9.97 0.71 -10.76
N LEU A 244 -10.49 1.76 -11.41
CA LEU A 244 -10.24 3.15 -11.06
C LEU A 244 -10.49 3.46 -9.58
N GLY A 245 -9.41 3.87 -8.89
CA GLY A 245 -9.43 4.24 -7.49
C GLY A 245 -9.44 3.08 -6.49
N ASP A 246 -9.41 1.83 -6.94
CA ASP A 246 -9.53 0.64 -6.09
C ASP A 246 -8.28 -0.27 -6.19
N TRP A 247 -7.49 -0.29 -5.13
CA TRP A 247 -6.30 -1.14 -5.02
C TRP A 247 -6.64 -2.65 -5.06
N THR A 248 -7.74 -3.04 -4.43
CA THR A 248 -8.19 -4.44 -4.41
C THR A 248 -8.47 -4.93 -5.82
N ARG A 249 -9.28 -4.17 -6.58
CA ARG A 249 -9.63 -4.53 -7.95
C ARG A 249 -8.41 -4.60 -8.86
N ALA A 250 -7.47 -3.64 -8.73
CA ALA A 250 -6.23 -3.66 -9.51
C ALA A 250 -5.41 -4.94 -9.25
N MET A 251 -5.28 -5.36 -7.99
CA MET A 251 -4.58 -6.59 -7.62
C MET A 251 -5.32 -7.85 -8.08
N GLU A 252 -6.64 -7.88 -7.96
CA GLU A 252 -7.47 -8.99 -8.41
C GLU A 252 -7.45 -9.14 -9.94
N GLN A 253 -7.48 -8.05 -10.68
CA GLN A 253 -7.34 -8.07 -12.15
C GLN A 253 -5.98 -8.66 -12.58
N LEU A 254 -4.88 -8.26 -11.96
CA LEU A 254 -3.55 -8.79 -12.26
C LEU A 254 -3.45 -10.28 -11.94
N THR A 255 -3.94 -10.70 -10.79
CA THR A 255 -3.86 -12.12 -10.38
C THR A 255 -4.77 -13.01 -11.22
N ALA A 256 -5.93 -12.51 -11.64
CA ALA A 256 -6.86 -13.25 -12.51
C ALA A 256 -6.33 -13.41 -13.94
N ALA A 257 -5.48 -12.50 -14.41
CA ALA A 257 -4.87 -12.56 -15.73
C ALA A 257 -3.67 -13.52 -15.82
N GLU A 258 -3.17 -14.01 -14.67
CA GLU A 258 -1.93 -14.80 -14.61
C GLU A 258 -2.22 -16.31 -14.68
N PRO A 259 -1.88 -17.01 -15.76
CA PRO A 259 -2.29 -18.39 -15.99
C PRO A 259 -1.68 -19.41 -15.02
N ASN A 260 -0.48 -19.14 -14.48
CA ASN A 260 0.23 -20.02 -13.55
C ASN A 260 -0.15 -19.75 -12.08
N LEU A 261 -1.13 -18.89 -11.82
CA LEU A 261 -1.52 -18.48 -10.48
C LEU A 261 -2.94 -18.94 -10.12
N THR A 262 -3.04 -19.68 -9.00
CA THR A 262 -4.32 -19.98 -8.37
C THR A 262 -4.48 -19.14 -7.11
N VAL A 263 -5.63 -18.50 -6.92
CA VAL A 263 -5.95 -17.75 -5.70
C VAL A 263 -7.01 -18.48 -4.89
N LEU A 264 -6.71 -18.72 -3.60
CA LEU A 264 -7.60 -19.36 -2.65
C LEU A 264 -8.05 -18.34 -1.60
N TYR A 265 -9.26 -17.85 -1.71
CA TYR A 265 -9.87 -16.90 -0.78
C TYR A 265 -10.46 -17.58 0.47
N ASN A 266 -10.74 -16.79 1.50
CA ASN A 266 -11.34 -17.23 2.76
C ASN A 266 -10.62 -18.45 3.36
N SER A 267 -9.30 -18.43 3.33
CA SER A 267 -8.45 -19.58 3.64
C SER A 267 -7.28 -19.16 4.52
N HIS A 268 -7.25 -19.68 5.75
CA HIS A 268 -6.26 -19.34 6.76
C HIS A 268 -5.30 -20.50 6.97
N VAL A 269 -3.98 -20.25 6.91
CA VAL A 269 -2.96 -21.25 7.26
C VAL A 269 -3.01 -21.47 8.76
N CYS A 270 -3.26 -22.71 9.18
CA CYS A 270 -3.45 -23.08 10.58
C CYS A 270 -2.50 -24.17 11.09
N ASP A 271 -1.65 -24.73 10.23
CA ASP A 271 -0.60 -25.67 10.60
C ASP A 271 0.41 -25.84 9.46
N ALA A 272 1.63 -26.30 9.77
CA ALA A 272 2.66 -26.63 8.82
C ALA A 272 3.43 -27.89 9.23
N ARG A 273 3.55 -28.84 8.32
CA ARG A 273 4.33 -30.06 8.54
C ARG A 273 5.74 -29.90 7.98
N THR A 274 6.73 -30.01 8.86
CA THR A 274 8.14 -29.96 8.50
C THR A 274 8.78 -31.33 8.50
N GLU A 275 9.75 -31.53 7.60
CA GLU A 275 10.68 -32.66 7.61
C GLU A 275 11.98 -32.24 8.29
N ASN A 276 12.48 -33.06 9.20
CA ASN A 276 13.69 -32.81 10.00
C ASN A 276 13.67 -31.45 10.76
N GLY A 277 12.51 -30.80 10.88
CA GLY A 277 12.34 -29.51 11.55
C GLY A 277 12.88 -28.29 10.78
N ASN A 278 13.32 -28.44 9.54
CA ASN A 278 13.92 -27.36 8.76
C ASN A 278 13.41 -27.23 7.30
N VAL A 279 12.57 -28.15 6.84
CA VAL A 279 12.01 -28.10 5.47
C VAL A 279 10.48 -28.29 5.56
N ILE A 280 9.71 -27.32 5.11
CA ILE A 280 8.25 -27.42 5.04
C ILE A 280 7.90 -28.34 3.86
N ARG A 281 7.02 -29.32 4.07
CA ARG A 281 6.51 -30.23 3.04
C ARG A 281 5.08 -29.91 2.63
N GLU A 282 4.26 -29.59 3.63
CA GLU A 282 2.86 -29.24 3.41
C GLU A 282 2.36 -28.31 4.50
N ILE A 283 1.29 -27.62 4.19
CA ILE A 283 0.55 -26.77 5.11
C ILE A 283 -0.89 -27.24 5.23
N THR A 284 -1.50 -26.99 6.38
CA THR A 284 -2.94 -27.15 6.58
C THR A 284 -3.60 -25.78 6.52
N VAL A 285 -4.67 -25.70 5.75
CA VAL A 285 -5.44 -24.47 5.52
C VAL A 285 -6.87 -24.70 6.00
N LEU A 286 -7.39 -23.77 6.78
CA LEU A 286 -8.76 -23.74 7.26
C LEU A 286 -9.55 -22.76 6.38
N ASN A 287 -10.63 -23.24 5.74
CA ASN A 287 -11.57 -22.35 5.07
C ASN A 287 -12.37 -21.58 6.13
N THR A 288 -12.32 -20.25 6.11
CA THR A 288 -12.89 -19.39 7.15
C THR A 288 -14.43 -19.29 7.11
N LYS A 289 -15.05 -19.78 6.04
CA LYS A 289 -16.50 -19.85 5.89
C LYS A 289 -17.04 -21.23 6.29
N THR A 290 -16.49 -22.29 5.70
CA THR A 290 -16.98 -23.65 5.90
C THR A 290 -16.37 -24.34 7.11
N LEU A 291 -15.24 -23.83 7.62
CA LEU A 291 -14.41 -24.43 8.68
C LEU A 291 -13.82 -25.81 8.31
N CYS A 292 -13.85 -26.18 7.03
CA CYS A 292 -13.21 -27.37 6.52
C CYS A 292 -11.70 -27.15 6.40
N LYS A 293 -10.91 -28.17 6.72
CA LYS A 293 -9.46 -28.15 6.59
C LYS A 293 -9.03 -28.88 5.31
N SER A 294 -8.05 -28.32 4.61
CA SER A 294 -7.39 -28.94 3.45
C SER A 294 -5.88 -28.83 3.57
N ARG A 295 -5.13 -29.78 3.00
CA ARG A 295 -3.67 -29.71 2.94
C ARG A 295 -3.20 -29.35 1.54
N TYR A 296 -2.10 -28.62 1.48
CA TYR A 296 -1.43 -28.25 0.24
C TYR A 296 0.08 -28.47 0.38
N ALA A 297 0.69 -29.09 -0.63
CA ALA A 297 2.11 -29.35 -0.67
C ALA A 297 2.83 -28.41 -1.66
N ALA A 298 4.05 -28.03 -1.35
CA ALA A 298 4.89 -27.28 -2.26
C ALA A 298 6.39 -27.50 -2.00
N LYS A 299 7.21 -27.07 -2.95
CA LYS A 299 8.68 -27.09 -2.84
C LYS A 299 9.18 -25.85 -2.08
N MET A 300 8.61 -24.69 -2.36
CA MET A 300 8.96 -23.40 -1.73
C MET A 300 7.72 -22.74 -1.10
N PHE A 301 7.96 -22.00 -0.04
CA PHE A 301 6.93 -21.30 0.73
C PHE A 301 7.34 -19.84 0.96
N ILE A 302 6.35 -18.93 0.88
CA ILE A 302 6.55 -17.50 1.17
C ILE A 302 5.51 -17.06 2.20
N ASP A 303 5.96 -16.61 3.38
CA ASP A 303 5.07 -16.04 4.39
C ASP A 303 4.85 -14.54 4.16
N CYS A 304 3.67 -14.18 3.69
CA CYS A 304 3.16 -12.83 3.51
C CYS A 304 1.91 -12.57 4.36
N THR A 305 1.68 -13.38 5.42
CA THR A 305 0.49 -13.28 6.28
C THR A 305 0.45 -12.00 7.11
N GLY A 306 1.56 -11.26 7.13
CA GLY A 306 1.74 -10.06 7.93
C GLY A 306 2.04 -10.38 9.40
N ASP A 307 1.32 -11.32 10.01
CA ASP A 307 1.54 -11.75 11.39
C ASP A 307 2.48 -12.96 11.50
N GLY A 308 2.97 -13.48 10.37
CA GLY A 308 3.93 -14.58 10.35
C GLY A 308 3.33 -15.93 10.75
N TRP A 309 2.10 -16.25 10.31
CA TRP A 309 1.43 -17.49 10.71
C TRP A 309 2.09 -18.72 10.12
N LEU A 310 2.44 -18.71 8.83
CA LEU A 310 3.09 -19.87 8.20
C LEU A 310 4.43 -20.19 8.85
N GLY A 311 5.29 -19.18 9.00
CA GLY A 311 6.59 -19.36 9.63
C GLY A 311 6.49 -19.76 11.11
N TYR A 312 5.50 -19.25 11.84
CA TYR A 312 5.23 -19.64 13.22
C TYR A 312 4.92 -21.13 13.32
N PHE A 313 3.98 -21.64 12.52
CA PHE A 313 3.65 -23.06 12.50
C PHE A 313 4.80 -23.95 12.01
N ALA A 314 5.63 -23.45 11.12
CA ALA A 314 6.83 -24.14 10.66
C ALA A 314 8.00 -24.12 11.65
N GLY A 315 7.92 -23.38 12.76
CA GLY A 315 8.99 -23.24 13.75
C GLY A 315 10.14 -22.30 13.32
N ALA A 316 9.84 -21.35 12.43
CA ALA A 316 10.81 -20.31 12.06
C ALA A 316 11.11 -19.40 13.26
N LYS A 317 12.39 -19.04 13.45
CA LYS A 317 12.80 -18.12 14.51
C LYS A 317 12.29 -16.73 14.24
N TYR A 318 11.74 -16.07 15.26
CA TYR A 318 11.21 -14.72 15.17
C TYR A 318 11.49 -13.89 16.43
N ARG A 319 11.27 -12.58 16.32
CA ARG A 319 11.25 -11.61 17.41
C ARG A 319 9.85 -11.01 17.52
N TYR A 320 9.54 -10.50 18.69
CA TYR A 320 8.30 -9.80 18.99
C TYR A 320 8.55 -8.70 20.01
N GLY A 321 7.90 -7.54 19.85
CA GLY A 321 8.10 -6.38 20.71
C GLY A 321 9.35 -5.57 20.34
N ARG A 322 9.77 -4.64 21.24
CA ARG A 322 10.87 -3.72 21.00
C ARG A 322 12.17 -4.25 21.59
N GLU A 323 13.26 -4.14 20.83
CA GLU A 323 14.60 -4.40 21.29
C GLU A 323 15.09 -3.28 22.21
N ALA A 324 15.99 -3.60 23.17
CA ALA A 324 16.70 -2.58 23.94
C ALA A 324 17.75 -1.88 23.07
N ALA A 325 17.98 -0.58 23.31
CA ALA A 325 18.98 0.24 22.59
C ALA A 325 20.35 -0.45 22.49
N ALA A 326 20.83 -1.03 23.58
CA ALA A 326 22.12 -1.70 23.63
C ALA A 326 22.22 -3.00 22.81
N GLN A 327 21.10 -3.57 22.33
CA GLN A 327 21.14 -4.83 21.56
C GLN A 327 21.62 -4.63 20.11
N HIS A 328 21.35 -3.47 19.54
CA HIS A 328 21.71 -3.13 18.16
C HIS A 328 22.30 -1.72 18.02
N ASP A 329 22.65 -1.08 19.13
CA ASP A 329 23.17 0.29 19.18
C ASP A 329 22.22 1.30 18.53
N GLU A 330 20.92 1.18 18.85
CA GLU A 330 19.84 1.98 18.27
C GLU A 330 19.40 3.11 19.20
N SER A 331 19.71 4.35 18.82
CA SER A 331 19.44 5.55 19.65
C SER A 331 17.96 5.86 19.85
N ILE A 332 17.08 5.30 19.00
CA ILE A 332 15.62 5.51 19.05
C ILE A 332 14.94 4.39 19.86
N ALA A 333 15.60 3.24 20.02
CA ALA A 333 15.05 2.11 20.76
C ALA A 333 14.95 2.42 22.27
N PRO A 334 14.03 1.77 23.01
CA PRO A 334 13.91 1.95 24.45
C PRO A 334 15.15 1.44 25.18
N GLU A 335 15.39 1.94 26.40
CA GLU A 335 16.50 1.50 27.24
C GLU A 335 16.45 -0.01 27.53
N ARG A 336 15.23 -0.55 27.70
CA ARG A 336 14.99 -1.97 28.00
C ARG A 336 14.05 -2.56 26.96
N ALA A 337 14.32 -3.81 26.58
CA ALA A 337 13.41 -4.56 25.72
C ALA A 337 12.07 -4.82 26.40
N ASP A 338 11.02 -4.81 25.62
CA ASP A 338 9.66 -5.12 26.05
C ASP A 338 8.85 -5.86 24.96
N THR A 339 7.60 -6.15 25.24
CA THR A 339 6.68 -6.84 24.32
C THR A 339 5.76 -5.92 23.53
N GLN A 340 5.98 -4.59 23.59
CA GLN A 340 5.14 -3.63 22.91
C GLN A 340 5.46 -3.58 21.41
N THR A 341 4.43 -3.55 20.57
CA THR A 341 4.50 -3.36 19.13
C THR A 341 3.96 -1.99 18.75
N MET A 342 4.09 -1.59 17.50
CA MET A 342 3.45 -0.36 17.01
C MET A 342 1.93 -0.55 17.04
N SER A 343 1.22 0.44 17.59
CA SER A 343 -0.24 0.44 17.67
C SER A 343 -0.93 0.19 16.32
N GLY A 344 -2.06 -0.48 16.36
CA GLY A 344 -2.94 -0.61 15.20
C GLY A 344 -3.87 0.60 15.03
N CYS A 345 -4.46 0.77 13.86
CA CYS A 345 -5.33 1.92 13.55
C CYS A 345 -6.56 1.56 12.70
N VAL A 346 -7.59 2.38 12.81
CA VAL A 346 -8.83 2.32 12.00
C VAL A 346 -8.91 3.49 11.02
N ARG A 347 -7.93 3.65 10.19
CA ARG A 347 -7.66 4.88 9.46
C ARG A 347 -8.75 5.36 8.48
N ASN A 348 -8.71 4.97 7.24
CA ASN A 348 -9.42 5.67 6.15
C ASN A 348 -10.91 5.33 6.08
N ARG A 349 -11.30 4.18 6.59
CA ARG A 349 -12.71 3.81 6.61
C ARG A 349 -13.55 4.68 7.54
N CYS A 350 -12.97 5.21 8.62
CA CYS A 350 -13.66 6.19 9.45
C CYS A 350 -14.07 7.43 8.66
N LEU A 351 -13.20 7.93 7.77
CA LEU A 351 -13.51 9.07 6.89
C LEU A 351 -14.58 8.78 5.86
N SER A 352 -14.46 7.64 5.17
CA SER A 352 -15.43 7.21 4.17
C SER A 352 -16.75 6.74 4.79
N SER A 353 -16.79 6.59 6.12
CA SER A 353 -17.97 6.20 6.89
C SER A 353 -18.81 7.39 7.37
N PHE A 354 -18.33 8.63 7.18
CA PHE A 354 -19.13 9.81 7.44
C PHE A 354 -20.00 10.13 6.22
N PHE A 355 -21.30 10.18 6.47
CA PHE A 355 -22.32 10.54 5.49
C PHE A 355 -22.99 11.84 5.92
N ASP A 356 -23.43 12.62 4.93
CA ASP A 356 -24.21 13.81 5.18
C ASP A 356 -25.71 13.44 5.21
N ALA A 357 -26.40 13.94 6.23
CA ALA A 357 -27.86 13.87 6.34
C ALA A 357 -28.48 15.20 5.91
N ASP A 358 -29.75 15.18 5.54
CA ASP A 358 -30.51 16.40 5.21
C ASP A 358 -30.72 17.28 6.44
N GLU A 359 -30.87 16.66 7.61
CA GLU A 359 -31.11 17.32 8.89
C GLU A 359 -29.94 17.11 9.87
N ASP A 360 -29.94 17.87 10.97
CA ASP A 360 -28.98 17.70 12.05
C ASP A 360 -29.17 16.33 12.71
N VAL A 361 -28.08 15.60 12.86
CA VAL A 361 -28.01 14.29 13.52
C VAL A 361 -27.35 14.44 14.86
N GLU A 362 -28.11 14.24 15.93
CA GLU A 362 -27.58 14.21 17.28
C GLU A 362 -26.91 12.85 17.58
N TYR A 363 -25.91 12.86 18.44
CA TYR A 363 -25.30 11.67 19.01
C TYR A 363 -25.17 11.82 20.53
N CYS A 364 -26.06 11.15 21.26
CA CYS A 364 -25.99 11.03 22.71
C CYS A 364 -25.10 9.82 23.05
N ALA A 365 -23.83 10.06 23.32
CA ALA A 365 -22.92 8.98 23.69
C ALA A 365 -23.30 8.44 25.09
N PRO A 366 -23.35 7.10 25.27
CA PRO A 366 -23.46 6.48 26.58
C PRO A 366 -22.30 6.86 27.50
N GLU A 367 -22.48 6.77 28.81
CA GLU A 367 -21.46 7.12 29.81
C GLU A 367 -20.16 6.32 29.69
N TRP A 368 -20.22 5.10 29.14
CA TRP A 368 -19.08 4.26 28.94
C TRP A 368 -18.24 4.63 27.70
N VAL A 369 -18.75 5.48 26.81
CA VAL A 369 -17.96 6.00 25.69
C VAL A 369 -16.93 6.99 26.24
N PRO A 370 -15.63 6.79 25.98
CA PRO A 370 -14.62 7.62 26.57
C PRO A 370 -14.73 9.06 26.07
N ARG A 371 -14.61 10.00 26.98
CA ARG A 371 -14.42 11.41 26.65
C ARG A 371 -12.95 11.61 26.29
N LEU A 372 -12.70 12.07 25.08
CA LEU A 372 -11.38 12.52 24.71
C LEU A 372 -11.11 13.89 25.32
N PRO A 373 -9.86 14.25 25.66
CA PRO A 373 -9.52 15.57 26.18
C PRO A 373 -10.05 16.69 25.27
N GLU A 374 -10.55 17.77 25.89
CA GLU A 374 -11.17 18.88 25.17
C GLU A 374 -10.14 19.86 24.61
N ASP A 375 -8.94 19.89 25.18
CA ASP A 375 -7.87 20.78 24.74
C ASP A 375 -7.13 20.17 23.54
N GLU A 376 -7.27 20.81 22.39
CA GLU A 376 -6.58 20.47 21.14
C GLU A 376 -5.07 20.38 21.32
N LYS A 377 -4.49 21.08 22.26
CA LYS A 377 -3.05 21.08 22.57
C LYS A 377 -2.60 19.83 23.35
N GLU A 378 -3.53 19.09 23.97
CA GLU A 378 -3.21 17.85 24.67
C GLU A 378 -3.05 16.63 23.74
N PHE A 379 -3.57 16.71 22.50
CA PHE A 379 -3.50 15.63 21.53
C PHE A 379 -2.35 15.75 20.50
N GLY A 380 -1.50 16.74 20.65
CA GLY A 380 -0.51 17.01 19.60
C GLY A 380 -1.18 17.40 18.26
N ARG A 381 -0.47 17.33 17.16
CA ARG A 381 -0.84 17.83 15.81
C ARG A 381 -2.12 17.24 15.18
N VAL A 382 -2.92 16.39 15.87
CA VAL A 382 -3.46 15.25 15.15
C VAL A 382 -4.95 15.23 14.92
N ILE A 383 -5.75 15.77 15.80
CA ILE A 383 -7.17 15.35 15.84
C ILE A 383 -8.12 16.34 15.17
N PHE A 384 -7.65 17.50 14.76
CA PHE A 384 -8.51 18.65 14.54
C PHE A 384 -8.82 19.01 13.10
N GLU A 385 -8.20 18.33 12.13
CA GLU A 385 -8.63 18.44 10.73
C GLU A 385 -9.23 17.12 10.25
N PRO A 386 -10.38 17.14 9.56
CA PRO A 386 -11.00 15.93 9.00
C PRO A 386 -10.11 15.12 8.03
N ARG A 387 -8.95 15.65 7.66
CA ARG A 387 -7.97 15.02 6.78
C ARG A 387 -6.92 14.18 7.52
N LEU A 388 -6.88 14.23 8.87
CA LEU A 388 -5.78 13.70 9.67
C LEU A 388 -6.17 12.58 10.64
N TYR A 389 -7.17 11.77 10.32
CA TYR A 389 -7.54 10.56 11.11
C TYR A 389 -6.49 9.42 11.07
N TRP A 390 -5.26 9.73 10.71
CA TRP A 390 -4.16 8.78 10.62
C TRP A 390 -3.84 8.12 11.95
N TRP A 391 -4.22 8.72 13.05
CA TRP A 391 -3.74 8.42 14.38
C TRP A 391 -4.87 8.11 15.39
N LEU A 392 -6.01 7.61 14.89
CA LEU A 392 -6.97 6.92 15.74
C LEU A 392 -6.40 5.56 16.10
N GLU A 393 -5.64 5.52 17.16
CA GLU A 393 -4.87 4.38 17.63
C GLU A 393 -5.20 4.07 19.08
N ALA A 394 -5.52 2.82 19.37
CA ALA A 394 -5.69 2.37 20.73
C ALA A 394 -4.30 2.17 21.39
N PRO A 395 -4.20 2.27 22.72
CA PRO A 395 -3.02 1.87 23.44
C PRO A 395 -2.63 0.43 23.11
N ASN A 396 -1.35 0.16 22.91
CA ASN A 396 -0.88 -1.19 22.64
C ASN A 396 -0.55 -1.93 23.95
N THR A 397 -1.58 -2.19 24.74
CA THR A 397 -1.52 -3.02 25.95
C THR A 397 -1.86 -4.49 25.68
N TYR A 398 -2.16 -4.81 24.42
CA TYR A 398 -2.62 -6.12 23.97
C TYR A 398 -1.59 -6.81 23.08
N ASP A 399 -1.54 -8.15 23.14
CA ASP A 399 -0.85 -8.93 22.12
C ASP A 399 -1.69 -8.91 20.83
N ASP A 400 -1.14 -8.34 19.76
CA ASP A 400 -1.84 -8.17 18.48
C ASP A 400 -2.35 -9.47 17.85
N MET A 401 -1.85 -10.63 18.30
CA MET A 401 -2.22 -11.93 17.74
C MET A 401 -3.14 -12.71 18.67
N TRP A 402 -2.86 -12.70 19.98
CA TRP A 402 -3.59 -13.51 20.94
C TRP A 402 -4.70 -12.75 21.66
N ASP A 403 -4.57 -11.40 21.80
CA ASP A 403 -5.60 -10.51 22.31
C ASP A 403 -6.20 -9.64 21.18
N ALA A 404 -6.23 -10.20 19.95
CA ALA A 404 -6.60 -9.42 18.75
C ALA A 404 -8.04 -8.89 18.77
N GLU A 405 -8.96 -9.61 19.43
CA GLU A 405 -10.35 -9.17 19.57
C GLU A 405 -10.47 -8.05 20.60
N GLU A 406 -9.73 -8.12 21.71
CA GLU A 406 -9.62 -7.08 22.72
C GLU A 406 -8.99 -5.80 22.13
N SER A 407 -7.94 -5.94 21.34
CA SER A 407 -7.31 -4.83 20.61
C SER A 407 -8.30 -4.14 19.66
N ARG A 408 -9.11 -4.92 18.93
CA ARG A 408 -10.18 -4.38 18.09
C ARG A 408 -11.23 -3.64 18.92
N ASP A 409 -11.62 -4.18 20.06
CA ASP A 409 -12.63 -3.57 20.94
C ASP A 409 -12.13 -2.23 21.52
N ALA A 410 -10.86 -2.15 21.89
CA ALA A 410 -10.23 -0.90 22.30
C ALA A 410 -10.25 0.16 21.16
N LEU A 411 -10.02 -0.25 19.92
CA LEU A 411 -10.13 0.65 18.76
C LEU A 411 -11.58 1.12 18.50
N LEU A 412 -12.57 0.24 18.72
CA LEU A 412 -13.98 0.66 18.66
C LEU A 412 -14.29 1.72 19.69
N LEU A 413 -13.82 1.57 20.93
CA LEU A 413 -13.99 2.58 21.99
C LEU A 413 -13.35 3.92 21.62
N VAL A 414 -12.11 3.91 21.16
CA VAL A 414 -11.43 5.12 20.70
C VAL A 414 -12.21 5.79 19.55
N THR A 415 -12.72 5.00 18.61
CA THR A 415 -13.50 5.50 17.47
C THR A 415 -14.82 6.14 17.91
N LEU A 416 -15.53 5.52 18.85
CA LEU A 416 -16.76 6.07 19.41
C LEU A 416 -16.49 7.34 20.21
N GLY A 417 -15.43 7.36 21.03
CA GLY A 417 -14.97 8.55 21.75
C GLY A 417 -14.63 9.71 20.82
N PHE A 418 -13.97 9.41 19.70
CA PHE A 418 -13.66 10.41 18.69
C PHE A 418 -14.93 10.95 18.00
N TYR A 419 -15.86 10.08 17.63
CA TYR A 419 -17.15 10.52 17.09
C TYR A 419 -17.92 11.41 18.08
N HIS A 420 -17.94 11.01 19.36
CA HIS A 420 -18.54 11.82 20.44
C HIS A 420 -17.87 13.19 20.54
N HIS A 421 -16.52 13.24 20.50
CA HIS A 421 -15.77 14.49 20.52
C HIS A 421 -16.13 15.40 19.33
N LEU A 422 -16.12 14.89 18.11
CA LEU A 422 -16.46 15.66 16.89
C LEU A 422 -17.87 16.23 16.91
N LYS A 423 -18.83 15.48 17.43
CA LYS A 423 -20.24 15.88 17.49
C LYS A 423 -20.52 16.90 18.59
N ASN A 424 -19.88 16.76 19.77
CA ASN A 424 -20.34 17.42 20.98
C ASN A 424 -19.33 18.40 21.61
N HIS A 425 -18.03 18.17 21.44
CA HIS A 425 -16.98 18.88 22.19
C HIS A 425 -16.04 19.70 21.31
N TRP A 426 -15.75 19.24 20.09
CA TRP A 426 -14.81 19.93 19.21
C TRP A 426 -15.24 21.37 18.89
N SER A 427 -14.30 22.31 18.86
CA SER A 427 -14.57 23.71 18.47
C SER A 427 -15.20 23.83 17.07
N GLY A 428 -14.86 22.93 16.15
CA GLY A 428 -15.42 22.80 14.80
C GLY A 428 -16.67 21.93 14.67
N ARG A 429 -17.33 21.54 15.78
CA ARG A 429 -18.49 20.62 15.80
C ARG A 429 -19.64 21.02 14.85
N HIS A 430 -19.79 22.33 14.56
CA HIS A 430 -20.78 22.81 13.62
C HIS A 430 -20.67 22.18 12.22
N ARG A 431 -19.46 21.76 11.80
CA ARG A 431 -19.20 21.07 10.54
C ARG A 431 -19.70 19.63 10.55
N TYR A 432 -19.93 19.06 11.74
CA TYR A 432 -20.34 17.67 11.93
C TYR A 432 -21.80 17.52 12.34
N LYS A 433 -22.57 18.60 12.45
CA LYS A 433 -23.98 18.54 12.84
C LYS A 433 -24.77 17.56 11.98
N LYS A 434 -24.64 17.68 10.65
CA LYS A 434 -25.30 16.81 9.67
C LYS A 434 -24.56 15.51 9.35
N LYS A 435 -23.36 15.31 9.90
CA LYS A 435 -22.58 14.11 9.63
C LYS A 435 -22.87 12.99 10.62
N TYR A 436 -22.96 11.76 10.10
CA TYR A 436 -23.11 10.57 10.93
C TYR A 436 -22.20 9.45 10.44
N PHE A 437 -21.79 8.55 11.33
CA PHE A 437 -21.18 7.28 10.96
C PHE A 437 -22.27 6.34 10.43
N ARG A 438 -22.02 5.76 9.28
CA ARG A 438 -22.84 4.68 8.76
C ARG A 438 -22.34 3.31 9.21
N PHE A 439 -21.06 3.17 9.38
CA PHE A 439 -20.46 1.98 9.99
C PHE A 439 -19.09 2.33 10.58
N VAL A 440 -18.66 1.55 11.55
CA VAL A 440 -17.31 1.62 12.11
C VAL A 440 -16.49 0.49 11.51
N THR A 441 -15.25 0.79 11.12
CA THR A 441 -14.33 -0.25 10.64
C THR A 441 -14.05 -1.23 11.77
N ILE A 442 -14.37 -2.50 11.53
CA ILE A 442 -14.18 -3.58 12.48
C ILE A 442 -12.83 -4.30 12.33
N ILE A 443 -12.04 -3.94 11.32
CA ILE A 443 -10.77 -4.59 11.02
C ILE A 443 -9.64 -3.63 11.36
N ASN A 444 -8.76 -4.10 12.24
CA ASN A 444 -7.58 -3.34 12.67
C ASN A 444 -6.51 -3.32 11.56
N GLY A 445 -6.06 -2.12 11.19
CA GLY A 445 -4.89 -1.93 10.34
C GLY A 445 -3.60 -2.10 11.14
N ARG A 446 -3.01 -3.29 11.13
CA ARG A 446 -1.82 -3.63 11.93
C ARG A 446 -0.54 -3.14 11.27
N ARG A 447 0.35 -2.56 12.08
CA ARG A 447 1.68 -2.09 11.63
C ARG A 447 2.80 -3.08 11.92
N GLU A 448 2.70 -3.82 13.00
CA GLU A 448 3.73 -4.75 13.47
C GLU A 448 3.12 -6.01 14.08
N SER A 449 3.89 -7.08 14.13
CA SER A 449 3.66 -8.30 14.87
C SER A 449 4.98 -9.09 14.93
N ARG A 450 5.02 -10.38 14.63
CA ARG A 450 6.27 -11.16 14.52
C ARG A 450 7.16 -10.63 13.41
N ARG A 451 8.46 -10.53 13.70
CA ARG A 451 9.52 -10.24 12.74
C ARG A 451 10.46 -11.44 12.71
N PHE A 452 10.54 -12.12 11.58
CA PHE A 452 11.37 -13.31 11.44
C PHE A 452 12.86 -12.98 11.50
N ILE A 453 13.66 -13.97 11.82
CA ILE A 453 15.11 -13.87 11.83
C ILE A 453 15.66 -14.49 10.55
N GLY A 454 16.27 -13.64 9.71
CA GLY A 454 17.05 -14.02 8.54
C GLY A 454 18.53 -14.19 8.85
N ASP A 455 19.34 -14.26 7.80
CA ASP A 455 20.80 -14.26 7.95
C ASP A 455 21.37 -12.84 8.20
N TYR A 456 20.57 -11.82 7.95
CA TYR A 456 20.83 -10.44 8.32
C TYR A 456 19.61 -9.84 9.02
N ILE A 457 19.84 -8.90 9.94
CA ILE A 457 18.80 -8.11 10.61
C ILE A 457 19.06 -6.66 10.28
N LEU A 458 18.18 -6.02 9.54
CA LEU A 458 18.29 -4.62 9.19
C LEU A 458 18.08 -3.76 10.44
N THR A 459 18.92 -2.74 10.64
CA THR A 459 18.97 -1.90 11.86
C THR A 459 18.68 -0.43 11.54
N GLN A 460 18.50 0.37 12.60
CA GLN A 460 18.37 1.83 12.52
C GLN A 460 19.55 2.45 11.76
N GLU A 461 20.77 2.04 12.05
CA GLU A 461 21.98 2.62 11.47
C GLU A 461 22.06 2.34 9.96
N ASP A 462 21.70 1.13 9.52
CA ASP A 462 21.58 0.81 8.09
C ASP A 462 20.61 1.74 7.37
N CYS A 463 19.50 2.07 8.05
CA CYS A 463 18.47 2.95 7.48
C CYS A 463 18.93 4.41 7.41
N ILE A 464 19.54 4.92 8.47
CA ILE A 464 19.97 6.33 8.55
C ILE A 464 21.10 6.60 7.57
N THR A 465 22.10 5.71 7.52
CA THR A 465 23.28 5.90 6.68
C THR A 465 23.02 5.58 5.20
N GLY A 466 21.90 4.90 4.90
CA GLY A 466 21.64 4.42 3.53
C GLY A 466 22.64 3.36 3.08
N ARG A 467 23.02 2.48 4.03
CA ARG A 467 24.04 1.45 3.78
C ARG A 467 23.78 0.67 2.50
N THR A 468 24.85 0.46 1.74
CA THR A 468 24.86 -0.38 0.53
C THR A 468 25.18 -1.83 0.87
N PHE A 469 24.47 -2.77 0.25
CA PHE A 469 24.67 -4.22 0.36
C PHE A 469 24.89 -4.83 -1.01
N ASP A 470 25.81 -5.75 -1.12
CA ASP A 470 26.06 -6.49 -2.37
C ASP A 470 24.85 -7.34 -2.78
N ASP A 471 24.07 -7.77 -1.79
CA ASP A 471 22.83 -8.53 -1.95
C ASP A 471 21.56 -7.66 -1.86
N ALA A 472 21.67 -6.37 -2.16
CA ALA A 472 20.50 -5.50 -2.22
C ALA A 472 19.49 -5.97 -3.29
N ILE A 473 18.21 -6.03 -2.90
CA ILE A 473 17.10 -6.44 -3.78
C ILE A 473 16.00 -5.39 -3.87
N SER A 474 16.01 -4.42 -2.99
CA SER A 474 15.06 -3.34 -2.90
C SER A 474 15.64 -2.18 -2.11
N TYR A 475 14.86 -1.14 -1.93
CA TYR A 475 15.18 0.03 -1.10
C TYR A 475 13.92 0.49 -0.36
N ALA A 476 14.12 1.29 0.67
CA ALA A 476 13.09 2.05 1.36
C ALA A 476 13.44 3.54 1.35
N GLY A 477 12.51 4.37 1.75
CA GLY A 477 12.73 5.83 1.80
C GLY A 477 11.71 6.56 2.67
N TRP A 478 10.76 5.83 3.24
CA TRP A 478 9.89 6.38 4.28
C TRP A 478 10.71 6.73 5.51
N ALA A 479 10.42 7.84 6.19
CA ALA A 479 11.08 8.16 7.46
C ALA A 479 10.91 7.01 8.48
N ILE A 480 11.80 6.92 9.47
CA ILE A 480 11.60 6.02 10.62
C ILE A 480 10.37 6.51 11.37
N ASP A 481 9.25 5.85 11.12
CA ASP A 481 7.92 6.23 11.58
C ASP A 481 7.48 5.24 12.67
N ILE A 482 7.70 5.64 13.94
CA ILE A 482 7.39 4.84 15.12
C ILE A 482 6.21 5.45 15.86
N HIS A 483 5.24 4.61 16.15
CA HIS A 483 4.03 4.99 16.84
C HIS A 483 4.11 4.69 18.33
N HIS A 484 3.63 5.65 19.13
CA HIS A 484 3.67 5.58 20.59
C HIS A 484 2.81 4.42 21.10
N PRO A 485 3.29 3.64 22.09
CA PRO A 485 2.52 2.53 22.65
C PRO A 485 1.17 2.96 23.24
N ASP A 486 1.09 4.17 23.79
CA ASP A 486 -0.15 4.70 24.36
C ASP A 486 -1.15 5.21 23.31
N GLY A 487 -0.80 5.18 22.02
CA GLY A 487 -1.66 5.59 20.93
C GLY A 487 -2.22 7.00 21.12
N ILE A 488 -3.54 7.14 21.03
CA ILE A 488 -4.22 8.43 21.19
C ILE A 488 -4.04 9.07 22.59
N TYR A 489 -3.65 8.30 23.59
CA TYR A 489 -3.44 8.78 24.95
C TYR A 489 -1.99 9.18 25.26
N SER A 490 -1.11 9.26 24.28
CA SER A 490 0.29 9.69 24.42
C SER A 490 0.48 11.17 24.80
N GLY A 491 -0.61 11.93 24.94
CA GLY A 491 -0.58 13.33 25.36
C GLY A 491 0.12 14.24 24.35
N LYS A 492 0.97 15.15 24.84
CA LYS A 492 1.66 16.16 24.02
C LYS A 492 2.65 15.57 22.99
N GLU A 493 3.13 14.36 23.24
CA GLU A 493 4.07 13.69 22.31
C GLU A 493 3.37 13.27 21.02
N GLY A 494 2.07 13.02 21.11
CA GLY A 494 1.28 12.54 19.98
C GLY A 494 1.56 11.07 19.64
N PRO A 495 0.72 10.44 18.82
CA PRO A 495 0.88 9.03 18.47
C PRO A 495 2.15 8.73 17.68
N LEU A 496 2.64 9.69 16.89
CA LEU A 496 3.91 9.58 16.15
C LEU A 496 5.00 10.30 16.93
N TYR A 497 5.94 9.56 17.51
CA TYR A 497 7.02 10.15 18.29
C TYR A 497 8.38 10.18 17.58
N CYS A 498 8.51 9.54 16.42
CA CYS A 498 9.71 9.58 15.62
C CYS A 498 9.37 9.67 14.13
N GLY A 499 9.90 10.66 13.47
CA GLY A 499 9.80 10.88 12.02
C GLY A 499 11.20 11.11 11.41
N LYS A 500 12.24 10.42 11.90
CA LYS A 500 13.62 10.63 11.47
C LYS A 500 13.82 10.20 10.02
N ARG A 501 14.31 11.11 9.18
CA ARG A 501 14.59 10.83 7.76
C ARG A 501 15.68 9.77 7.60
N VAL A 502 15.59 9.03 6.51
CA VAL A 502 16.54 7.98 6.11
C VAL A 502 17.11 8.30 4.72
N ASN A 503 18.22 7.68 4.38
CA ASN A 503 19.00 7.97 3.17
C ASN A 503 18.88 6.87 2.12
N LEU A 504 17.64 6.57 1.67
CA LEU A 504 17.31 5.50 0.73
C LEU A 504 18.01 4.17 1.07
N PRO A 505 17.79 3.62 2.28
CA PRO A 505 18.44 2.39 2.69
C PRO A 505 18.10 1.25 1.75
N LYS A 506 19.11 0.50 1.34
CA LYS A 506 18.92 -0.71 0.55
C LYS A 506 18.59 -1.88 1.45
N ILE A 507 17.72 -2.76 0.98
CA ILE A 507 17.26 -3.92 1.75
C ILE A 507 17.98 -5.16 1.18
N PRO A 508 18.80 -5.86 2.00
CA PRO A 508 19.52 -7.04 1.54
C PRO A 508 18.62 -8.28 1.47
N PHE A 509 18.86 -9.15 0.50
CA PHE A 509 18.12 -10.40 0.31
C PHE A 509 18.14 -11.29 1.56
N ARG A 510 19.22 -11.27 2.32
CA ARG A 510 19.36 -11.99 3.60
C ARG A 510 18.32 -11.61 4.67
N CYS A 511 17.56 -10.53 4.48
CA CYS A 511 16.41 -10.20 5.33
C CYS A 511 15.12 -10.91 4.93
N LEU A 512 15.07 -11.59 3.78
CA LEU A 512 13.85 -12.13 3.19
C LEU A 512 13.72 -13.64 3.28
N TYR A 513 14.65 -14.36 3.89
CA TYR A 513 14.54 -15.81 4.07
C TYR A 513 14.88 -16.24 5.50
N SER A 514 14.32 -17.37 5.90
CA SER A 514 14.47 -17.89 7.26
C SER A 514 15.88 -18.39 7.57
N LYS A 515 16.37 -18.06 8.76
CA LYS A 515 17.66 -18.55 9.26
C LYS A 515 17.68 -20.06 9.47
N ASN A 516 16.54 -20.68 9.80
CA ASN A 516 16.45 -22.06 10.24
C ASN A 516 15.48 -22.93 9.45
N ILE A 517 14.68 -22.38 8.53
CA ILE A 517 13.81 -23.13 7.63
C ILE A 517 14.30 -22.91 6.20
N ASP A 518 14.78 -23.99 5.57
CA ASP A 518 15.57 -23.90 4.34
C ASP A 518 14.78 -23.53 3.08
N ASN A 519 13.47 -23.75 3.06
CA ASN A 519 12.59 -23.45 1.95
C ASN A 519 11.51 -22.41 2.25
N LEU A 520 11.78 -21.52 3.23
CA LEU A 520 10.88 -20.45 3.64
C LEU A 520 11.49 -19.07 3.37
N LEU A 521 10.78 -18.29 2.53
CA LEU A 521 10.98 -16.85 2.39
C LEU A 521 9.85 -16.10 3.09
N PHE A 522 10.01 -14.80 3.24
CA PHE A 522 8.98 -13.90 3.76
C PHE A 522 9.05 -12.52 3.09
N ALA A 523 7.88 -11.92 2.91
CA ALA A 523 7.78 -10.57 2.39
C ALA A 523 6.57 -9.87 3.03
N GLY A 524 6.85 -8.79 3.73
CA GLY A 524 5.86 -8.03 4.47
C GLY A 524 6.48 -7.30 5.63
N ARG A 525 5.67 -6.93 6.60
CA ARG A 525 6.17 -6.36 7.86
C ARG A 525 6.86 -7.39 8.77
N ASN A 526 6.85 -8.66 8.39
CA ASN A 526 7.43 -9.80 9.10
C ASN A 526 8.87 -10.15 8.66
N ILE A 527 9.52 -9.34 7.82
CA ILE A 527 10.91 -9.55 7.41
C ILE A 527 11.90 -9.38 8.57
N SER A 528 13.19 -9.69 8.32
CA SER A 528 14.23 -9.66 9.35
C SER A 528 14.76 -8.25 9.59
N VAL A 529 14.14 -7.55 10.52
CA VAL A 529 14.46 -6.15 10.89
C VAL A 529 14.28 -5.93 12.39
N THR A 530 14.92 -4.88 12.95
CA THR A 530 14.61 -4.39 14.30
C THR A 530 13.26 -3.65 14.31
N HIS A 531 12.68 -3.43 15.50
CA HIS A 531 11.49 -2.61 15.68
C HIS A 531 11.67 -1.20 15.07
N VAL A 532 12.84 -0.58 15.30
CA VAL A 532 13.14 0.77 14.81
C VAL A 532 13.23 0.78 13.28
N ALA A 533 14.00 -0.13 12.69
CA ALA A 533 14.14 -0.22 11.23
C ALA A 533 12.82 -0.59 10.53
N LEU A 534 11.93 -1.31 11.20
CA LEU A 534 10.60 -1.61 10.67
C LEU A 534 9.82 -0.33 10.37
N GLY A 535 10.02 0.74 11.13
CA GLY A 535 9.39 2.04 10.92
C GLY A 535 9.53 2.56 9.49
N THR A 536 10.63 2.27 8.80
CA THR A 536 10.85 2.74 7.42
C THR A 536 10.48 1.70 6.36
N VAL A 537 10.59 0.40 6.63
CA VAL A 537 10.40 -0.64 5.60
C VAL A 537 8.99 -1.21 5.52
N ARG A 538 8.11 -0.91 6.49
CA ARG A 538 6.74 -1.46 6.58
C ARG A 538 5.72 -0.80 5.65
N VAL A 539 6.06 0.29 4.99
CA VAL A 539 5.12 0.98 4.08
C VAL A 539 4.82 0.13 2.85
N GLN A 540 3.59 0.24 2.35
CA GLN A 540 3.05 -0.78 1.46
C GLN A 540 3.76 -0.88 0.11
N ASN A 541 4.20 0.24 -0.51
CA ASN A 541 4.94 0.17 -1.78
C ASN A 541 6.31 -0.50 -1.61
N THR A 542 7.02 -0.21 -0.53
CA THR A 542 8.26 -0.94 -0.20
C THR A 542 7.99 -2.44 -0.02
N ILE A 543 6.91 -2.81 0.70
CA ILE A 543 6.52 -4.22 0.86
C ILE A 543 6.20 -4.88 -0.49
N VAL A 544 5.60 -4.17 -1.45
CA VAL A 544 5.33 -4.71 -2.80
C VAL A 544 6.63 -5.13 -3.49
N THR A 545 7.68 -4.31 -3.42
CA THR A 545 8.98 -4.66 -4.00
C THR A 545 9.66 -5.84 -3.27
N LEU A 546 9.50 -5.96 -1.96
CA LEU A 546 9.96 -7.13 -1.21
C LEU A 546 9.23 -8.41 -1.66
N GLY A 547 7.93 -8.32 -1.92
CA GLY A 547 7.14 -9.40 -2.47
C GLY A 547 7.64 -9.84 -3.84
N GLN A 548 7.83 -8.89 -4.75
CA GLN A 548 8.38 -9.18 -6.08
C GLN A 548 9.74 -9.87 -5.98
N ALA A 549 10.63 -9.41 -5.10
CA ALA A 549 11.94 -10.01 -4.90
C ALA A 549 11.84 -11.44 -4.33
N ALA A 550 11.02 -11.66 -3.32
CA ALA A 550 10.84 -12.98 -2.71
C ALA A 550 10.23 -13.98 -3.69
N GLY A 551 9.23 -13.56 -4.49
CA GLY A 551 8.61 -14.41 -5.51
C GLY A 551 9.56 -14.78 -6.65
N THR A 552 10.34 -13.80 -7.15
CA THR A 552 11.36 -14.03 -8.16
C THR A 552 12.43 -15.00 -7.66
N ALA A 553 12.91 -14.80 -6.41
CA ALA A 553 13.90 -15.69 -5.79
C ALA A 553 13.36 -17.11 -5.59
N ALA A 554 12.09 -17.26 -5.16
CA ALA A 554 11.47 -18.56 -4.99
C ALA A 554 11.38 -19.34 -6.32
N ALA A 555 11.01 -18.68 -7.42
CA ALA A 555 11.00 -19.28 -8.75
C ALA A 555 12.41 -19.67 -9.21
N MET A 556 13.41 -18.85 -8.90
CA MET A 556 14.81 -19.21 -9.15
C MET A 556 15.25 -20.44 -8.34
N CYS A 557 14.81 -20.55 -7.07
CA CYS A 557 15.08 -21.74 -6.26
C CYS A 557 14.54 -23.01 -6.93
N ILE A 558 13.33 -22.96 -7.51
CA ILE A 558 12.75 -24.08 -8.23
C ILE A 558 13.56 -24.44 -9.48
N ARG A 559 13.85 -23.43 -10.31
CA ARG A 559 14.58 -23.62 -11.59
C ARG A 559 16.01 -24.14 -11.39
N LEU A 560 16.71 -23.61 -10.39
CA LEU A 560 18.11 -23.93 -10.12
C LEU A 560 18.30 -25.06 -9.08
N GLN A 561 17.20 -25.57 -8.51
CA GLN A 561 17.19 -26.56 -7.43
C GLN A 561 18.01 -26.12 -6.21
N GLU A 562 17.85 -24.85 -5.83
CA GLU A 562 18.58 -24.19 -4.76
C GLU A 562 17.68 -23.81 -3.58
N THR A 563 18.30 -23.56 -2.43
CA THR A 563 17.67 -22.89 -1.31
C THR A 563 17.78 -21.37 -1.46
N PRO A 564 16.96 -20.55 -0.77
CA PRO A 564 17.14 -19.09 -0.75
C PRO A 564 18.55 -18.67 -0.33
N ARG A 565 19.17 -19.35 0.65
CA ARG A 565 20.56 -19.13 1.02
C ARG A 565 21.53 -19.49 -0.11
N GLY A 566 21.22 -20.53 -0.89
CA GLY A 566 21.97 -20.88 -2.11
C GLY A 566 21.89 -19.79 -3.19
N ILE A 567 20.70 -19.21 -3.38
CA ILE A 567 20.54 -18.04 -4.27
C ILE A 567 21.43 -16.89 -3.81
N TYR A 568 21.41 -16.54 -2.51
CA TYR A 568 22.30 -15.51 -1.96
C TYR A 568 23.77 -15.80 -2.26
N GLN A 569 24.22 -17.03 -2.01
CA GLN A 569 25.64 -17.38 -2.07
C GLN A 569 26.20 -17.51 -3.50
N ARG A 570 25.38 -17.92 -4.47
CA ARG A 570 25.82 -18.30 -5.83
C ARG A 570 25.15 -17.55 -6.97
N HIS A 571 23.97 -16.98 -6.76
CA HIS A 571 23.11 -16.46 -7.80
C HIS A 571 22.52 -15.08 -7.49
N ILE A 572 23.12 -14.34 -6.55
CA ILE A 572 22.56 -13.05 -6.15
C ILE A 572 22.56 -12.03 -7.28
N ARG A 573 23.61 -12.05 -8.13
CA ARG A 573 23.69 -11.17 -9.32
C ARG A 573 22.62 -11.52 -10.34
N ASP A 574 22.35 -12.80 -10.57
CA ASP A 574 21.29 -13.25 -11.48
C ASP A 574 19.91 -12.80 -10.96
N LEU A 575 19.67 -12.90 -9.65
CA LEU A 575 18.45 -12.39 -9.02
C LEU A 575 18.30 -10.88 -9.23
N GLN A 576 19.35 -10.11 -9.00
CA GLN A 576 19.34 -8.66 -9.18
C GLN A 576 19.07 -8.28 -10.64
N GLN A 577 19.72 -8.92 -11.60
CA GLN A 577 19.48 -8.68 -13.04
C GLN A 577 18.04 -9.03 -13.45
N LEU A 578 17.50 -10.12 -12.93
CA LEU A 578 16.11 -10.51 -13.20
C LEU A 578 15.09 -9.54 -12.59
N LEU A 579 15.37 -9.00 -11.41
CA LEU A 579 14.54 -7.96 -10.78
C LEU A 579 14.56 -6.68 -11.60
N ILE A 580 15.73 -6.20 -12.00
CA ILE A 580 15.89 -5.01 -12.85
C ILE A 580 15.21 -5.22 -14.21
N LYS A 581 15.35 -6.40 -14.82
CA LYS A 581 14.64 -6.77 -16.06
C LYS A 581 13.12 -6.63 -15.90
N ASN A 582 12.59 -6.86 -14.70
CA ASN A 582 11.17 -6.72 -14.38
C ASN A 582 10.82 -5.37 -13.75
N ASP A 583 11.57 -4.31 -14.08
CA ASP A 583 11.37 -2.91 -13.66
C ASP A 583 11.42 -2.69 -12.13
N GLN A 584 11.94 -3.64 -11.37
CA GLN A 584 12.24 -3.43 -9.96
C GLN A 584 13.59 -2.74 -9.81
N TYR A 585 13.55 -1.42 -9.67
CA TYR A 585 14.75 -0.63 -9.51
C TYR A 585 15.48 -0.94 -8.20
N ILE A 586 16.81 -1.05 -8.29
CA ILE A 586 17.71 -1.18 -7.15
C ILE A 586 18.77 -0.07 -7.28
N PRO A 587 18.80 0.93 -6.38
CA PRO A 587 19.72 2.06 -6.51
C PRO A 587 21.19 1.64 -6.65
N GLY A 588 21.86 2.11 -7.70
CA GLY A 588 23.26 1.79 -8.01
C GLY A 588 23.47 0.47 -8.77
N PHE A 589 22.40 -0.17 -9.23
CA PHE A 589 22.47 -1.36 -10.09
C PHE A 589 21.85 -1.04 -11.45
N LYS A 590 22.41 -1.60 -12.51
CA LYS A 590 21.96 -1.42 -13.89
C LYS A 590 21.89 -2.74 -14.64
N ASN A 591 21.30 -2.73 -15.83
CA ASN A 591 21.32 -3.86 -16.74
C ASN A 591 22.76 -4.16 -17.16
N GLU A 592 23.23 -5.36 -16.87
CA GLU A 592 24.55 -5.89 -17.23
C GLU A 592 24.41 -7.25 -17.95
N ASP A 593 23.21 -7.54 -18.50
CA ASP A 593 22.97 -8.80 -19.21
C ASP A 593 23.80 -8.84 -20.55
N PRO A 594 24.80 -9.70 -20.65
CA PRO A 594 25.62 -9.74 -21.84
C PRO A 594 24.87 -10.29 -23.08
N ASN A 595 23.66 -10.84 -22.87
CA ASN A 595 22.83 -11.36 -23.96
C ASN A 595 21.84 -10.32 -24.48
N ASP A 596 21.79 -9.12 -23.87
CA ASP A 596 20.96 -8.02 -24.36
C ASP A 596 21.69 -7.25 -25.47
N PRO A 597 21.33 -7.44 -26.76
CA PRO A 597 22.01 -6.79 -27.86
C PRO A 597 21.78 -5.26 -27.86
N CYS A 598 20.83 -4.76 -27.12
CA CYS A 598 20.59 -3.32 -27.02
C CYS A 598 21.73 -2.58 -26.32
N LEU A 599 22.39 -3.19 -25.31
CA LEU A 599 23.45 -2.54 -24.53
C LEU A 599 24.67 -2.11 -25.36
N THR A 600 24.93 -2.78 -26.50
CA THR A 600 26.06 -2.46 -27.38
C THR A 600 25.60 -1.91 -28.72
N ALA A 601 24.30 -1.69 -28.90
CA ALA A 601 23.73 -1.16 -30.13
C ALA A 601 24.13 0.31 -30.34
N LYS A 602 24.18 0.72 -31.60
CA LYS A 602 24.27 2.12 -31.98
C LYS A 602 22.85 2.70 -31.94
N ALA A 603 22.62 3.63 -31.06
CA ALA A 603 21.33 4.31 -30.94
C ALA A 603 21.29 5.55 -31.86
N THR A 604 20.16 5.75 -32.53
CA THR A 604 19.86 6.92 -33.36
C THR A 604 18.38 7.29 -33.15
N ALA A 605 18.03 8.54 -33.35
CA ALA A 605 16.65 8.98 -33.25
C ALA A 605 16.31 10.04 -34.32
N SER A 606 15.01 10.25 -34.55
CA SER A 606 14.53 11.32 -35.43
C SER A 606 14.95 12.70 -34.93
N SER A 607 14.93 12.87 -33.61
CA SER A 607 15.40 14.06 -32.90
C SER A 607 15.73 13.70 -31.44
N PHE A 608 16.41 14.59 -30.76
CA PHE A 608 16.51 14.56 -29.28
C PHE A 608 16.57 16.01 -28.75
N SER A 609 16.18 16.18 -27.49
CA SER A 609 16.12 17.49 -26.87
C SER A 609 17.52 18.09 -26.75
N THR A 610 17.69 19.25 -27.35
CA THR A 610 18.92 20.08 -27.30
C THR A 610 18.64 21.44 -26.66
N THR A 611 17.43 21.63 -26.13
CA THR A 611 17.03 22.90 -25.54
C THR A 611 17.71 23.13 -24.20
N GLU A 612 18.30 24.29 -24.02
CA GLU A 612 18.92 24.72 -22.76
C GLU A 612 17.92 24.90 -21.59
N ILE A 613 16.66 24.54 -21.80
CA ILE A 613 15.57 24.74 -20.87
C ILE A 613 15.12 23.38 -20.35
N PHE A 614 15.51 23.08 -19.13
CA PHE A 614 14.99 21.92 -18.43
C PHE A 614 13.67 22.30 -17.77
N MET A 615 12.56 21.79 -18.31
CA MET A 615 11.24 21.95 -17.70
C MET A 615 11.04 20.85 -16.66
N PRO A 616 11.22 21.09 -15.36
CA PRO A 616 11.08 20.06 -14.36
C PRO A 616 9.63 19.56 -14.20
N HIS A 617 8.68 20.11 -14.98
CA HIS A 617 7.25 19.93 -14.71
C HIS A 617 6.36 19.95 -15.93
N HIS A 618 5.95 18.79 -16.35
CA HIS A 618 4.87 18.58 -17.31
C HIS A 618 3.55 18.35 -16.55
N GLY A 619 2.99 19.40 -15.93
CA GLY A 619 1.68 19.31 -15.28
C GLY A 619 0.57 19.85 -16.16
N VAL A 620 -0.67 19.50 -15.86
CA VAL A 620 -1.84 20.14 -16.45
C VAL A 620 -1.77 21.63 -16.16
N VAL A 621 -1.88 22.44 -17.20
CA VAL A 621 -1.87 23.90 -17.06
C VAL A 621 -3.03 24.35 -16.17
N GLY A 622 -2.72 24.92 -15.05
CA GLY A 622 -3.68 25.45 -14.09
C GLY A 622 -4.04 26.91 -14.35
N PRO A 623 -4.86 27.52 -13.50
CA PRO A 623 -5.26 28.91 -13.66
C PRO A 623 -4.11 29.90 -13.49
N LEU A 624 -4.31 31.12 -13.97
CA LEU A 624 -3.50 32.28 -13.64
C LEU A 624 -3.73 32.69 -12.19
N VAL A 625 -2.66 32.86 -11.44
CA VAL A 625 -2.66 33.27 -10.03
C VAL A 625 -2.21 34.74 -9.96
N PRO A 626 -3.08 35.65 -9.58
CA PRO A 626 -2.71 37.07 -9.49
C PRO A 626 -1.59 37.33 -8.46
N LEU A 627 -0.67 38.22 -8.77
CA LEU A 627 0.37 38.70 -7.86
C LEU A 627 -0.08 39.97 -7.09
N ASP A 628 -1.34 40.01 -6.65
CA ASP A 628 -1.85 41.06 -5.77
C ASP A 628 -1.17 41.06 -4.39
N VAL A 629 -0.58 39.94 -4.04
CA VAL A 629 0.25 39.70 -2.85
C VAL A 629 1.50 38.91 -3.28
N ALA A 630 2.56 38.95 -2.44
CA ALA A 630 3.75 38.17 -2.73
C ALA A 630 3.42 36.66 -2.78
N ARG A 631 3.86 36.02 -3.85
CA ARG A 631 3.66 34.60 -4.12
C ARG A 631 4.99 33.88 -4.23
N ALA A 632 5.02 32.67 -3.68
CA ALA A 632 6.19 31.81 -3.78
C ALA A 632 5.82 30.42 -4.31
N THR A 633 6.82 29.75 -4.87
CA THR A 633 6.74 28.32 -5.16
C THR A 633 8.01 27.63 -4.67
N ILE A 634 7.88 26.40 -4.15
CA ILE A 634 9.01 25.53 -3.82
C ILE A 634 8.90 24.26 -4.67
N SER A 635 10.02 23.88 -5.26
CA SER A 635 10.09 22.68 -6.08
C SER A 635 11.45 22.00 -5.93
N GLY A 636 11.45 20.66 -5.94
CA GLY A 636 12.67 19.86 -6.00
C GLY A 636 13.39 20.05 -7.34
N PHE A 637 14.73 20.02 -7.29
CA PHE A 637 15.60 19.98 -8.47
C PHE A 637 16.79 19.05 -8.19
N SER A 638 17.57 18.72 -9.22
CA SER A 638 18.80 17.95 -9.02
C SER A 638 19.98 18.86 -8.74
N ALA A 639 20.60 18.72 -7.55
CA ALA A 639 21.77 19.52 -7.16
C ALA A 639 22.99 19.25 -8.03
N LYS A 640 23.10 18.08 -8.63
CA LYS A 640 24.23 17.71 -9.46
C LYS A 640 24.15 18.32 -10.87
N HIS A 641 23.01 18.92 -11.27
CA HIS A 641 23.00 19.79 -12.44
C HIS A 641 23.98 20.94 -12.31
N GLY A 642 24.60 21.10 -11.10
CA GLY A 642 25.52 22.20 -10.84
C GLY A 642 24.78 23.53 -10.79
N ASP A 643 25.49 24.58 -11.14
CA ASP A 643 24.96 25.94 -11.09
C ASP A 643 23.80 26.12 -12.08
N ILE A 644 22.76 26.85 -11.63
CA ILE A 644 21.63 27.25 -12.47
C ILE A 644 21.98 28.57 -13.14
N HIS A 645 21.91 28.61 -14.47
CA HIS A 645 22.35 29.76 -15.29
C HIS A 645 21.20 30.70 -15.67
N GLY A 646 20.02 30.51 -15.13
CA GLY A 646 18.85 31.34 -15.30
C GLY A 646 17.56 30.62 -15.03
N ILE A 647 16.50 31.35 -14.86
CA ILE A 647 15.17 30.82 -14.56
C ILE A 647 14.15 31.45 -15.53
N TYR A 648 13.35 30.61 -16.13
CA TYR A 648 12.17 31.02 -16.88
C TYR A 648 10.93 30.91 -16.01
N VAL A 649 10.11 31.95 -15.97
CA VAL A 649 8.85 31.98 -15.22
C VAL A 649 7.71 32.27 -16.18
N LYS A 650 6.62 31.51 -16.11
CA LYS A 650 5.47 31.76 -17.01
C LYS A 650 4.54 32.80 -16.41
N LEU A 651 4.65 34.01 -16.92
CA LEU A 651 3.91 35.19 -16.43
C LEU A 651 2.95 35.73 -17.49
N HIS A 652 1.82 36.24 -17.02
CA HIS A 652 0.84 36.97 -17.82
C HIS A 652 0.75 38.41 -17.32
N SER A 653 0.79 39.36 -18.23
CA SER A 653 0.54 40.77 -17.94
C SER A 653 -0.82 41.19 -18.51
N SER A 654 -1.64 41.84 -17.70
CA SER A 654 -2.85 42.56 -18.11
C SER A 654 -2.62 44.05 -18.28
N LEU A 655 -1.39 44.53 -18.12
CA LEU A 655 -1.00 45.91 -18.23
C LEU A 655 -0.82 46.32 -19.70
N THR A 656 -1.02 47.61 -20.01
CA THR A 656 -0.83 48.17 -21.34
C THR A 656 0.60 48.59 -21.64
N GLU A 657 1.47 48.58 -20.61
CA GLU A 657 2.90 48.91 -20.68
C GLU A 657 3.74 47.77 -20.13
N SER A 658 5.00 47.67 -20.55
CA SER A 658 5.95 46.74 -20.00
C SER A 658 6.22 47.03 -18.53
N GLN A 659 6.40 45.95 -17.74
CA GLN A 659 6.72 46.01 -16.30
C GLN A 659 8.02 45.29 -16.02
N ILE A 660 8.90 45.91 -15.22
CA ILE A 660 10.07 45.20 -14.67
C ILE A 660 9.66 44.49 -13.39
N VAL A 661 9.87 43.21 -13.33
CA VAL A 661 9.56 42.38 -12.18
C VAL A 661 10.84 41.73 -11.64
N ARG A 662 10.96 41.63 -10.33
CA ARG A 662 12.08 40.98 -9.63
C ARG A 662 11.72 39.59 -9.16
N LEU A 663 12.48 38.58 -9.60
CA LEU A 663 12.49 37.25 -9.09
C LEU A 663 13.52 37.10 -7.96
N HIS A 664 13.11 36.50 -6.87
CA HIS A 664 13.98 36.05 -5.78
C HIS A 664 14.09 34.55 -5.76
N VAL A 665 15.28 34.02 -5.46
CA VAL A 665 15.59 32.59 -5.46
C VAL A 665 16.40 32.24 -4.23
N LYS A 666 16.01 31.16 -3.56
CA LYS A 666 16.78 30.51 -2.51
C LYS A 666 16.92 29.01 -2.78
N THR A 667 18.03 28.42 -2.39
CA THR A 667 18.18 26.98 -2.29
C THR A 667 17.80 26.51 -0.88
N LEU A 668 17.21 25.32 -0.79
CA LEU A 668 16.76 24.70 0.46
C LEU A 668 17.24 23.25 0.50
N GLY A 669 17.76 22.80 1.63
CA GLY A 669 18.16 21.41 1.85
C GLY A 669 17.03 20.52 2.38
N ASP A 670 15.91 21.12 2.74
CA ASP A 670 14.78 20.43 3.34
C ASP A 670 13.45 21.12 3.01
N LEU A 671 12.44 20.33 2.68
CA LEU A 671 11.10 20.83 2.34
C LEU A 671 10.23 21.07 3.58
N ASP A 672 10.42 20.31 4.66
CA ASP A 672 9.55 20.35 5.82
C ASP A 672 9.93 21.44 6.82
N THR A 673 11.21 21.61 7.07
CA THR A 673 11.72 22.64 7.96
C THR A 673 11.94 23.96 7.24
N VAL A 674 11.91 23.95 5.89
CA VAL A 674 12.21 25.12 5.04
C VAL A 674 13.50 25.79 5.51
N THR A 675 14.52 24.98 5.85
CA THR A 675 15.81 25.50 6.31
C THR A 675 16.52 26.14 5.12
N PRO A 676 16.62 27.47 5.05
CA PRO A 676 17.32 28.13 3.96
C PRO A 676 18.82 28.03 4.16
N PHE A 677 19.57 27.90 3.09
CA PHE A 677 20.94 28.40 3.05
C PHE A 677 20.86 29.94 2.98
N ASP A 678 21.86 30.65 3.53
CA ASP A 678 21.76 32.10 3.77
C ASP A 678 21.71 32.97 2.49
N ASP A 679 22.08 32.40 1.33
CA ASP A 679 22.18 33.15 0.08
C ASP A 679 20.81 33.34 -0.61
N VAL A 680 20.44 34.58 -0.89
CA VAL A 680 19.31 34.95 -1.74
C VAL A 680 19.85 35.49 -3.05
N PHE A 681 19.48 34.87 -4.15
CA PHE A 681 19.80 35.30 -5.51
C PHE A 681 18.63 36.10 -6.07
N THR A 682 18.89 37.15 -6.86
CA THR A 682 17.85 37.98 -7.47
C THR A 682 18.19 38.32 -8.92
N ALA A 683 17.15 38.46 -9.74
CA ALA A 683 17.25 38.98 -11.09
C ALA A 683 15.99 39.75 -11.47
N ASP A 684 16.17 40.77 -12.31
CA ASP A 684 15.10 41.56 -12.89
C ASP A 684 14.85 41.13 -14.32
N ALA A 685 13.59 41.16 -14.76
CA ALA A 685 13.19 40.88 -16.12
C ALA A 685 12.00 41.77 -16.54
N GLU A 686 11.98 42.18 -17.81
CA GLU A 686 10.90 42.95 -18.40
C GLU A 686 9.79 42.03 -18.89
N ILE A 687 8.55 42.26 -18.49
CA ILE A 687 7.36 41.50 -18.89
C ILE A 687 6.63 42.33 -19.98
N PRO A 688 6.43 41.77 -21.18
CA PRO A 688 5.68 42.43 -22.24
C PRO A 688 4.21 42.65 -21.86
N PRO A 689 3.56 43.73 -22.34
CA PRO A 689 2.19 44.04 -22.02
C PRO A 689 1.21 43.08 -22.69
N MET A 690 0.05 42.90 -22.06
CA MET A 690 -1.10 42.18 -22.63
C MET A 690 -0.79 40.76 -23.17
N ALA A 691 0.18 40.06 -22.59
CA ALA A 691 0.63 38.77 -23.08
C ALA A 691 0.99 37.79 -21.96
N GLU A 692 0.89 36.50 -22.28
CA GLU A 692 1.42 35.44 -21.46
C GLU A 692 2.69 34.88 -22.10
N ASN A 693 3.81 34.96 -21.39
CA ASN A 693 5.11 34.55 -21.91
C ASN A 693 5.94 33.78 -20.89
N TRP A 694 6.87 32.98 -21.38
CA TRP A 694 8.00 32.52 -20.60
C TRP A 694 9.00 33.66 -20.51
N VAL A 695 9.14 34.25 -19.32
CA VAL A 695 10.01 35.39 -19.02
C VAL A 695 11.32 34.85 -18.46
N PHE A 696 12.45 35.22 -19.09
CA PHE A 696 13.77 34.77 -18.64
C PHE A 696 14.34 35.74 -17.60
N PHE A 697 14.70 35.21 -16.44
CA PHE A 697 15.40 35.91 -15.38
C PHE A 697 16.88 35.45 -15.37
N PRO A 698 17.85 36.33 -15.64
CA PRO A 698 19.27 35.99 -15.76
C PRO A 698 19.92 35.84 -14.35
N VAL A 699 19.39 34.96 -13.53
CA VAL A 699 19.89 34.69 -12.19
C VAL A 699 20.91 33.54 -12.22
N HIS A 700 22.06 33.71 -11.58
CA HIS A 700 23.04 32.67 -11.42
C HIS A 700 22.97 32.12 -9.97
N VAL A 701 22.47 30.92 -9.82
CA VAL A 701 22.33 30.23 -8.52
C VAL A 701 23.47 29.23 -8.37
N ARG A 702 24.32 29.44 -7.40
CA ARG A 702 25.36 28.47 -7.05
C ARG A 702 24.77 27.25 -6.34
N VAL A 703 25.17 26.07 -6.77
CA VAL A 703 24.69 24.80 -6.22
C VAL A 703 25.90 23.92 -5.89
N ASP A 704 26.13 23.73 -4.60
CA ASP A 704 27.12 22.77 -4.13
C ASP A 704 26.43 21.43 -3.79
N PRO A 705 26.61 20.38 -4.59
CA PRO A 705 25.97 19.09 -4.37
C PRO A 705 26.20 18.48 -2.97
N ALA A 706 27.35 18.79 -2.36
CA ALA A 706 27.69 18.26 -1.03
C ALA A 706 26.76 18.78 0.09
N GLN A 707 26.07 19.89 -0.15
CA GLN A 707 25.12 20.47 0.82
C GLN A 707 23.74 19.81 0.78
N PHE A 708 23.44 19.01 -0.24
CA PHE A 708 22.11 18.49 -0.52
C PHE A 708 21.98 16.97 -0.35
N GLN A 709 22.41 16.47 0.82
CA GLN A 709 22.39 15.01 1.10
C GLN A 709 20.98 14.39 1.12
N HIS A 710 19.93 15.18 1.33
CA HIS A 710 18.54 14.72 1.51
C HIS A 710 17.55 15.28 0.49
N GLY A 711 18.03 15.82 -0.61
CA GLY A 711 17.26 16.48 -1.66
C GLY A 711 17.61 17.97 -1.77
N ALA A 712 17.42 18.50 -2.95
CA ALA A 712 17.63 19.89 -3.26
C ALA A 712 16.32 20.54 -3.67
N TYR A 713 16.04 21.74 -3.16
CA TYR A 713 14.83 22.47 -3.47
C TYR A 713 15.15 23.91 -3.79
N LEU A 714 14.40 24.47 -4.74
CA LEU A 714 14.38 25.90 -5.05
C LEU A 714 13.11 26.52 -4.50
N GLN A 715 13.25 27.57 -3.72
CA GLN A 715 12.20 28.52 -3.41
C GLN A 715 12.33 29.72 -4.33
N LEU A 716 11.30 29.98 -5.12
CA LEU A 716 11.17 31.13 -6.00
C LEU A 716 10.05 32.00 -5.46
N TRP A 717 10.23 33.35 -5.47
CA TRP A 717 9.11 34.25 -5.15
C TRP A 717 9.22 35.58 -5.90
N ILE A 718 8.05 36.15 -6.11
CA ILE A 718 7.87 37.48 -6.65
C ILE A 718 7.05 38.28 -5.63
N GLU A 719 7.43 39.51 -5.37
CA GLU A 719 6.67 40.43 -4.50
C GLU A 719 5.32 40.78 -5.13
N ALA A 720 4.50 41.54 -4.43
CA ALA A 720 3.22 41.99 -4.99
C ALA A 720 3.43 42.86 -6.24
N GLU A 721 2.84 42.42 -7.35
CA GLU A 721 2.92 43.11 -8.67
C GLU A 721 1.51 43.12 -9.29
N PRO A 722 0.65 44.09 -8.91
CA PRO A 722 -0.70 44.18 -9.43
C PRO A 722 -0.74 44.25 -10.96
N GLY A 723 -1.62 43.52 -11.59
CA GLY A 723 -1.74 43.40 -13.04
C GLY A 723 -0.86 42.31 -13.67
N ILE A 724 0.01 41.67 -12.87
CA ILE A 724 0.79 40.51 -13.26
C ILE A 724 0.18 39.27 -12.62
N SER A 725 0.18 38.16 -13.32
CA SER A 725 -0.25 36.86 -12.81
C SER A 725 0.77 35.79 -13.15
N TRP A 726 0.94 34.85 -12.24
CA TRP A 726 1.81 33.68 -12.43
C TRP A 726 0.98 32.46 -12.84
N ARG A 727 1.34 31.78 -13.91
CA ARG A 727 0.65 30.59 -14.35
C ARG A 727 0.90 29.46 -13.36
N SER A 728 -0.14 28.83 -12.85
CA SER A 728 -0.04 27.65 -11.98
C SER A 728 -0.07 26.36 -12.79
N THR A 729 0.31 25.28 -12.11
CA THR A 729 0.13 23.90 -12.57
C THR A 729 -0.79 23.19 -11.60
N GLU A 730 -1.80 22.48 -12.09
CA GLU A 730 -2.68 21.72 -11.24
C GLU A 730 -2.02 20.44 -10.74
N LYS A 731 -2.17 20.19 -9.45
CA LYS A 731 -1.98 18.91 -8.76
C LYS A 731 -0.67 18.20 -9.07
N LEU A 732 0.40 18.65 -8.45
CA LEU A 732 1.71 18.03 -8.52
C LEU A 732 2.16 17.49 -7.15
N SER A 733 3.30 16.83 -7.11
CA SER A 733 3.82 16.06 -5.99
C SER A 733 3.94 16.83 -4.67
N ASN A 734 4.06 16.12 -3.54
CA ASN A 734 4.31 16.67 -2.20
C ASN A 734 5.61 17.46 -2.08
N TYR A 735 6.51 17.36 -3.07
CA TYR A 735 7.75 18.14 -3.16
C TYR A 735 7.53 19.55 -3.68
N ARG A 736 6.29 19.95 -3.85
CA ARG A 736 5.91 21.25 -4.43
C ARG A 736 4.93 21.93 -3.51
N LYS A 737 5.22 23.18 -3.23
CA LYS A 737 4.40 24.05 -2.40
C LYS A 737 4.24 25.38 -3.08
N THR A 738 3.07 26.00 -2.95
CA THR A 738 2.89 27.42 -3.21
C THR A 738 2.68 28.14 -1.91
N GLY A 739 3.22 29.35 -1.81
CA GLY A 739 3.12 30.19 -0.62
C GLY A 739 2.49 31.54 -0.93
N ILE A 740 1.79 32.05 0.06
CA ILE A 740 1.31 33.43 0.12
C ILE A 740 1.99 34.06 1.32
N ARG A 741 2.57 35.26 1.17
CA ARG A 741 3.08 36.01 2.32
C ARG A 741 1.91 36.78 2.96
N ASN A 742 1.60 36.50 4.22
CA ASN A 742 0.56 37.18 4.97
C ASN A 742 1.02 38.59 5.41
N ALA A 743 0.12 39.35 6.04
CA ALA A 743 0.38 40.71 6.51
C ALA A 743 1.52 40.81 7.54
N ASP A 744 1.79 39.75 8.27
CA ASP A 744 2.88 39.66 9.25
C ASP A 744 4.24 39.27 8.63
N GLY A 745 4.29 39.12 7.30
CA GLY A 745 5.48 38.75 6.56
C GLY A 745 5.82 37.23 6.58
N VAL A 746 4.92 36.42 7.10
CA VAL A 746 5.08 34.94 7.22
C VAL A 746 4.51 34.26 5.98
N TRP A 747 5.21 33.23 5.48
CA TRP A 747 4.72 32.41 4.38
C TRP A 747 3.72 31.35 4.87
N GLU A 748 2.53 31.37 4.28
CA GLU A 748 1.51 30.32 4.43
C GLU A 748 1.58 29.39 3.22
N TRP A 749 1.85 28.10 3.44
CA TRP A 749 2.15 27.14 2.39
C TRP A 749 0.99 26.19 2.11
N THR A 750 0.70 25.99 0.81
CA THR A 750 -0.23 24.96 0.32
C THR A 750 0.57 23.90 -0.43
N VAL A 751 0.41 22.64 -0.06
CA VAL A 751 1.09 21.49 -0.68
C VAL A 751 0.41 21.06 -1.98
N CYS A 752 1.14 20.32 -2.81
CA CYS A 752 0.67 19.72 -4.06
C CYS A 752 0.22 20.73 -5.13
N THR A 753 0.74 21.93 -5.08
CA THR A 753 0.54 22.98 -6.09
C THR A 753 1.89 23.55 -6.51
N ASN A 754 1.97 24.12 -7.69
CA ASN A 754 3.17 24.79 -8.18
C ASN A 754 2.81 25.99 -9.05
N LEU A 755 3.71 26.97 -9.07
CA LEU A 755 3.70 28.06 -10.06
C LEU A 755 4.74 27.73 -11.13
N ASN A 756 4.40 27.88 -12.39
CA ASN A 756 5.21 27.40 -13.50
C ASN A 756 6.52 28.15 -13.66
N PHE A 757 7.61 27.42 -13.58
CA PHE A 757 8.95 27.89 -13.89
C PHE A 757 9.77 26.79 -14.56
N SER A 758 10.90 27.17 -15.12
CA SER A 758 11.89 26.28 -15.73
C SER A 758 13.29 26.78 -15.41
N ILE A 759 14.27 25.88 -15.32
CA ILE A 759 15.66 26.26 -15.03
C ILE A 759 16.52 26.11 -16.29
N LYS A 760 17.47 27.04 -16.47
CA LYS A 760 18.53 26.95 -17.47
C LYS A 760 19.74 26.28 -16.80
N VAL A 761 20.16 25.14 -17.34
CA VAL A 761 21.30 24.37 -16.86
C VAL A 761 22.43 24.35 -17.90
N PRO A 762 23.68 23.97 -17.55
CA PRO A 762 24.77 23.83 -18.49
C PRO A 762 24.46 22.84 -19.64
N ASN A 763 25.02 23.11 -20.83
CA ASN A 763 24.70 22.34 -22.05
C ASN A 763 25.15 20.87 -22.03
N ASP A 764 26.17 20.52 -21.26
CA ASP A 764 26.66 19.14 -21.10
C ASP A 764 25.62 18.22 -20.46
N ILE A 765 24.69 18.77 -19.70
CA ILE A 765 23.58 18.01 -19.12
C ILE A 765 22.55 17.59 -20.16
N LEU A 766 22.41 18.34 -21.24
CA LEU A 766 21.44 18.05 -22.32
C LEU A 766 21.87 16.84 -23.20
N ALA A 767 23.15 16.46 -23.17
CA ALA A 767 23.62 15.23 -23.82
C ALA A 767 22.94 13.98 -23.26
N ASN A 768 22.37 14.08 -22.06
CA ASN A 768 21.71 12.97 -21.36
C ASN A 768 20.26 12.69 -21.81
N CYS A 769 19.74 13.50 -22.74
CA CYS A 769 18.48 13.22 -23.44
C CYS A 769 18.71 12.55 -24.80
N SER A 770 19.94 12.15 -25.09
CA SER A 770 20.33 11.53 -26.35
C SER A 770 19.76 10.11 -26.51
N PRO A 771 19.73 9.57 -27.73
CA PRO A 771 19.25 8.19 -27.98
C PRO A 771 19.96 7.13 -27.17
N GLU A 772 21.26 7.30 -26.89
CA GLU A 772 22.09 6.37 -26.12
C GLU A 772 21.59 6.22 -24.66
N SER A 773 20.87 7.23 -24.17
CA SER A 773 20.32 7.18 -22.80
C SER A 773 19.26 6.08 -22.63
N ALA A 774 18.59 5.66 -23.71
CA ALA A 774 17.63 4.56 -23.65
C ALA A 774 18.26 3.16 -23.59
N ILE A 775 19.59 3.07 -23.71
CA ILE A 775 20.34 1.80 -23.69
C ILE A 775 21.54 1.83 -22.73
N ASN A 776 21.58 2.78 -21.80
CA ASN A 776 22.65 2.91 -20.80
C ASN A 776 22.55 1.88 -19.65
N GLY A 777 21.52 1.07 -19.66
CA GLY A 777 21.24 0.03 -18.67
C GLY A 777 20.42 0.49 -17.47
N HIS A 778 20.06 1.76 -17.40
CA HIS A 778 19.23 2.30 -16.32
C HIS A 778 17.78 2.41 -16.76
N SER A 779 16.88 1.76 -16.02
CA SER A 779 15.44 1.85 -16.29
C SER A 779 14.78 3.07 -15.65
N ARG A 780 15.58 3.98 -15.04
CA ARG A 780 15.02 5.02 -14.19
C ARG A 780 15.94 6.21 -13.99
N ILE A 781 15.32 7.39 -13.88
CA ILE A 781 16.00 8.64 -13.52
C ILE A 781 15.88 8.83 -11.99
N LEU A 782 16.82 8.32 -11.21
CA LEU A 782 16.94 8.59 -9.78
C LEU A 782 18.16 9.46 -9.46
N SER A 783 19.26 9.24 -10.17
CA SER A 783 20.48 10.01 -10.11
C SER A 783 20.77 10.68 -11.44
N GLU A 784 21.85 11.44 -11.54
CA GLU A 784 22.18 12.21 -12.74
C GLU A 784 22.88 11.43 -13.82
N GLU A 785 23.24 10.19 -13.53
CA GLU A 785 23.82 9.26 -14.51
C GLU A 785 22.73 8.41 -15.20
N GLU A 786 21.49 8.55 -14.75
CA GLU A 786 20.33 7.76 -15.15
C GLU A 786 19.37 8.61 -15.97
N TYR A 787 19.61 8.73 -17.26
CA TYR A 787 18.82 9.56 -18.17
C TYR A 787 17.97 8.70 -19.11
N GLU A 788 17.12 9.38 -19.88
CA GLU A 788 16.23 8.77 -20.87
C GLU A 788 16.33 9.50 -22.21
N TRP A 789 16.00 8.86 -23.30
CA TRP A 789 15.80 9.55 -24.56
C TRP A 789 14.56 10.43 -24.49
N VAL A 790 14.74 11.71 -24.85
CA VAL A 790 13.66 12.70 -24.95
C VAL A 790 13.74 13.35 -26.32
N SER A 791 12.67 13.24 -27.13
CA SER A 791 12.64 13.91 -28.45
C SER A 791 12.56 15.43 -28.31
N ASP A 792 13.00 16.13 -29.33
CA ASP A 792 12.95 17.58 -29.40
C ASP A 792 11.49 18.09 -29.36
N PRO A 793 11.07 18.85 -28.33
CA PRO A 793 9.69 19.36 -28.20
C PRO A 793 9.29 20.35 -29.32
N ALA A 794 10.26 20.88 -30.07
CA ALA A 794 9.98 21.74 -31.22
C ALA A 794 9.60 20.95 -32.49
N GLN A 795 9.80 19.64 -32.48
CA GLN A 795 9.47 18.75 -33.60
C GLN A 795 8.22 17.95 -33.27
N ALA A 796 7.23 18.01 -34.14
CA ALA A 796 5.97 17.29 -33.91
C ALA A 796 6.14 15.75 -33.92
N LEU A 797 5.31 15.05 -33.19
CA LEU A 797 5.15 13.62 -33.29
C LEU A 797 4.56 13.26 -34.69
N PRO A 798 4.90 12.09 -35.27
CA PRO A 798 5.61 10.99 -34.66
C PRO A 798 7.14 11.18 -34.63
N GLN A 799 7.76 10.67 -33.57
CA GLN A 799 9.20 10.63 -33.38
C GLN A 799 9.64 9.18 -33.16
N TRP A 800 10.87 8.82 -33.58
CA TRP A 800 11.35 7.45 -33.50
C TRP A 800 12.73 7.35 -32.84
N LEU A 801 12.95 6.22 -32.17
CA LEU A 801 14.22 5.74 -31.64
C LEU A 801 14.57 4.45 -32.39
N GLN A 802 15.80 4.34 -32.92
CA GLN A 802 16.30 3.15 -33.60
C GLN A 802 17.61 2.66 -33.00
N LEU A 803 17.72 1.36 -32.85
CA LEU A 803 18.89 0.63 -32.35
C LEU A 803 19.44 -0.24 -33.47
N ASP A 804 20.68 0.01 -33.90
CA ASP A 804 21.39 -0.82 -34.86
C ASP A 804 22.33 -1.75 -34.08
N PHE A 805 22.12 -3.06 -34.14
CA PHE A 805 22.92 -4.05 -33.43
C PHE A 805 24.31 -4.19 -34.03
N GLU A 806 25.33 -4.42 -33.20
CA GLU A 806 26.69 -4.70 -33.70
C GLU A 806 26.73 -5.94 -34.60
N LYS A 807 25.89 -6.93 -34.31
CA LYS A 807 25.71 -8.18 -35.06
C LYS A 807 24.24 -8.57 -35.04
N PRO A 808 23.75 -9.24 -36.12
CA PRO A 808 22.42 -9.79 -36.11
C PRO A 808 22.19 -10.67 -34.87
N ALA A 809 21.11 -10.48 -34.17
CA ALA A 809 20.74 -11.20 -32.93
C ALA A 809 19.38 -11.88 -33.08
N ALA A 810 19.30 -13.14 -32.66
CA ALA A 810 18.01 -13.83 -32.52
C ALA A 810 17.27 -13.30 -31.31
N ILE A 811 16.09 -12.78 -31.50
CA ILE A 811 15.22 -12.22 -30.44
C ILE A 811 13.77 -12.66 -30.65
N ASN A 812 13.02 -12.80 -29.57
CA ASN A 812 11.57 -13.02 -29.59
C ASN A 812 10.83 -12.16 -28.58
N ARG A 813 11.57 -11.25 -27.90
CA ARG A 813 11.06 -10.36 -26.88
C ARG A 813 11.73 -9.00 -26.91
N ILE A 814 10.91 -7.94 -26.80
CA ILE A 814 11.36 -6.56 -26.61
C ILE A 814 10.64 -5.99 -25.40
N ASP A 815 11.41 -5.47 -24.45
CA ASP A 815 10.91 -4.75 -23.27
C ASP A 815 11.14 -3.26 -23.46
N LEU A 816 10.09 -2.46 -23.24
CA LEU A 816 10.13 -1.00 -23.26
C LEU A 816 9.77 -0.46 -21.88
N VAL A 817 10.52 0.53 -21.42
CA VAL A 817 10.23 1.26 -20.19
C VAL A 817 10.01 2.73 -20.55
N PHE A 818 8.82 3.24 -20.25
CA PHE A 818 8.41 4.61 -20.50
C PHE A 818 8.46 5.45 -19.23
N ASP A 819 8.60 6.76 -19.39
CA ASP A 819 8.44 7.68 -18.27
C ASP A 819 6.96 7.76 -17.84
N THR A 820 6.70 7.55 -16.56
CA THR A 820 5.39 7.71 -15.93
C THR A 820 5.43 8.74 -14.80
N ASP A 821 6.31 9.74 -14.92
CA ASP A 821 6.54 10.77 -13.90
C ASP A 821 6.76 10.15 -12.50
N MET A 822 7.83 9.37 -12.38
CA MET A 822 8.19 8.70 -11.13
C MET A 822 8.52 9.67 -9.99
N THR A 823 8.56 10.97 -10.26
CA THR A 823 8.66 12.02 -9.26
C THR A 823 7.34 12.33 -8.57
N ASN A 824 6.24 11.95 -9.19
CA ASN A 824 4.91 12.21 -8.66
C ASN A 824 4.54 11.13 -7.63
N PRO A 825 4.27 11.44 -6.35
CA PRO A 825 3.82 10.47 -5.38
C PRO A 825 2.43 9.88 -5.71
N GLY A 826 1.83 10.35 -6.82
CA GLY A 826 0.56 9.84 -7.30
C GLY A 826 -0.58 10.17 -6.33
N THR A 827 -1.48 9.24 -6.21
CA THR A 827 -2.78 9.43 -5.57
C THR A 827 -2.82 9.11 -4.08
N CYS A 828 -1.68 8.85 -3.43
CA CYS A 828 -1.67 8.55 -1.99
C CYS A 828 -2.38 9.64 -1.16
N TRP A 829 -2.35 10.88 -1.61
CA TRP A 829 -2.97 12.05 -0.96
C TRP A 829 -4.26 12.53 -1.65
N GLY A 830 -4.90 11.68 -2.44
CA GLY A 830 -6.17 12.00 -3.11
C GLY A 830 -6.04 12.86 -4.38
N ILE A 831 -4.82 13.04 -4.90
CA ILE A 831 -4.58 13.73 -6.17
C ILE A 831 -4.80 12.75 -7.32
N LYS A 832 -5.84 12.98 -8.11
CA LYS A 832 -6.11 12.20 -9.34
C LYS A 832 -5.57 12.99 -10.53
N ILE A 833 -4.51 12.49 -11.15
CA ILE A 833 -4.09 12.94 -12.47
C ILE A 833 -4.68 11.95 -13.47
N PRO A 834 -5.60 12.37 -14.35
CA PRO A 834 -6.31 11.43 -15.23
C PRO A 834 -5.35 10.64 -16.13
N HIS A 835 -4.29 11.29 -16.63
CA HIS A 835 -3.22 10.64 -17.38
C HIS A 835 -1.90 11.37 -17.11
N VAL A 836 -0.80 10.64 -17.17
CA VAL A 836 0.54 11.23 -17.03
C VAL A 836 0.97 11.78 -18.38
N PRO A 837 1.09 13.11 -18.55
CA PRO A 837 1.35 13.72 -19.87
C PRO A 837 2.59 13.17 -20.58
N VAL A 838 3.66 12.88 -19.84
CA VAL A 838 4.94 12.39 -20.37
C VAL A 838 4.89 10.92 -20.82
N CYS A 839 3.87 10.17 -20.41
CA CYS A 839 3.76 8.77 -20.80
C CYS A 839 3.41 8.64 -22.27
N VAL A 840 4.13 7.75 -22.95
CA VAL A 840 3.84 7.38 -24.35
C VAL A 840 2.46 6.73 -24.41
N LYS A 841 1.60 7.24 -25.27
CA LYS A 841 0.22 6.77 -25.47
C LYS A 841 0.14 5.77 -26.63
N ASP A 842 0.53 6.21 -27.83
CA ASP A 842 0.43 5.43 -29.05
C ASP A 842 1.80 5.21 -29.67
N TYR A 843 2.16 3.96 -30.00
CA TYR A 843 3.45 3.65 -30.60
C TYR A 843 3.45 2.35 -31.39
N THR A 844 4.46 2.18 -32.25
CA THR A 844 4.76 0.91 -32.93
C THR A 844 6.17 0.44 -32.61
N VAL A 845 6.36 -0.87 -32.66
CA VAL A 845 7.68 -1.52 -32.58
C VAL A 845 7.89 -2.33 -33.83
N GLU A 846 9.03 -2.14 -34.47
CA GLU A 846 9.43 -2.81 -35.72
C GLU A 846 10.82 -3.41 -35.54
N VAL A 847 11.04 -4.57 -36.15
CA VAL A 847 12.35 -5.26 -36.25
C VAL A 847 12.76 -5.40 -37.72
N PHE A 848 14.07 -5.36 -38.02
CA PHE A 848 14.61 -5.40 -39.35
C PHE A 848 15.63 -6.57 -39.53
N ASP A 849 15.49 -7.35 -40.59
CA ASP A 849 16.34 -8.53 -40.90
C ASP A 849 17.45 -8.27 -41.91
N GLY A 850 17.75 -7.00 -42.20
CA GLY A 850 18.67 -6.61 -43.26
C GLY A 850 18.00 -6.42 -44.63
N LYS A 851 16.71 -6.80 -44.79
CA LYS A 851 15.96 -6.69 -46.04
C LYS A 851 14.62 -5.99 -45.88
N SER A 852 13.88 -6.32 -44.84
CA SER A 852 12.52 -5.83 -44.61
C SER A 852 12.26 -5.54 -43.15
N TRP A 853 11.37 -4.60 -42.91
CA TRP A 853 10.83 -4.31 -41.59
C TRP A 853 9.62 -5.18 -41.28
N LEU A 854 9.58 -5.78 -40.11
CA LEU A 854 8.44 -6.48 -39.57
C LEU A 854 7.89 -5.71 -38.34
N GLN A 855 6.64 -5.28 -38.40
CA GLN A 855 5.98 -4.67 -37.25
C GLN A 855 5.55 -5.76 -36.27
N VAL A 856 6.10 -5.71 -35.06
CA VAL A 856 5.86 -6.69 -33.99
C VAL A 856 4.87 -6.15 -32.94
N ALA A 857 4.64 -4.84 -32.90
CA ALA A 857 3.62 -4.23 -32.06
C ALA A 857 3.04 -2.94 -32.66
N ASP A 858 1.73 -2.73 -32.49
CA ASP A 858 1.04 -1.45 -32.68
C ASP A 858 0.11 -1.24 -31.46
N ILE A 859 0.48 -0.32 -30.59
CA ILE A 859 -0.16 -0.11 -29.30
C ILE A 859 -0.89 1.23 -29.32
N ARG A 860 -2.10 1.22 -28.74
CA ARG A 860 -2.94 2.38 -28.54
C ARG A 860 -3.27 2.54 -27.07
N ASP A 861 -3.48 3.78 -26.64
CA ASP A 861 -3.93 4.15 -25.29
C ASP A 861 -3.10 3.51 -24.16
N ASN A 862 -1.78 3.38 -24.36
CA ASN A 862 -0.89 2.90 -23.31
C ASN A 862 -0.82 3.88 -22.15
N PHE A 863 -0.91 3.37 -20.94
CA PHE A 863 -0.69 4.11 -19.68
C PHE A 863 0.29 3.39 -18.75
N MET A 864 0.80 2.25 -19.20
CA MET A 864 1.73 1.42 -18.43
C MET A 864 3.17 1.89 -18.62
N ARG A 865 3.94 1.84 -17.54
CA ARG A 865 5.37 2.14 -17.55
C ARG A 865 6.15 1.11 -18.34
N LYS A 866 6.02 -0.16 -17.98
CA LYS A 866 6.69 -1.26 -18.64
C LYS A 866 5.75 -1.97 -19.61
N ARG A 867 6.26 -2.20 -20.84
CA ARG A 867 5.58 -2.99 -21.88
C ARG A 867 6.51 -4.09 -22.37
N VAL A 868 5.93 -5.27 -22.50
CA VAL A 868 6.62 -6.47 -23.02
C VAL A 868 5.94 -6.88 -24.30
N HIS A 869 6.74 -7.04 -25.37
CA HIS A 869 6.28 -7.47 -26.69
C HIS A 869 6.95 -8.80 -27.01
N THR A 870 6.17 -9.84 -27.14
CA THR A 870 6.62 -11.18 -27.54
C THR A 870 6.14 -11.50 -28.95
N PHE A 871 7.00 -12.13 -29.73
CA PHE A 871 6.75 -12.50 -31.12
C PHE A 871 7.53 -13.78 -31.45
N PRO A 872 7.24 -14.44 -32.58
CA PRO A 872 8.05 -15.58 -33.03
C PRO A 872 9.51 -15.18 -33.16
N GLU A 873 10.45 -16.11 -32.86
CA GLU A 873 11.90 -15.88 -33.03
C GLU A 873 12.22 -15.21 -34.37
N PHE A 874 12.98 -14.13 -34.29
CA PHE A 874 13.35 -13.32 -35.45
C PHE A 874 14.84 -12.91 -35.34
N THR A 875 15.61 -13.09 -36.39
CA THR A 875 16.99 -12.59 -36.46
C THR A 875 16.97 -11.13 -36.87
N ALA A 876 17.15 -10.24 -35.88
CA ALA A 876 17.11 -8.79 -36.07
C ALA A 876 18.52 -8.19 -36.22
N GLU A 877 18.65 -7.24 -37.14
CA GLU A 877 19.77 -6.30 -37.22
C GLU A 877 19.46 -4.97 -36.56
N ARG A 878 18.17 -4.61 -36.51
CA ARG A 878 17.70 -3.31 -35.96
C ARG A 878 16.36 -3.47 -35.25
N ILE A 879 16.14 -2.58 -34.29
CA ILE A 879 14.85 -2.31 -33.67
C ILE A 879 14.52 -0.85 -33.90
N ARG A 880 13.24 -0.52 -34.17
CA ARG A 880 12.73 0.84 -34.22
C ARG A 880 11.46 0.94 -33.38
N VAL A 881 11.43 1.92 -32.47
CA VAL A 881 10.23 2.31 -31.73
C VAL A 881 9.78 3.66 -32.26
N THR A 882 8.57 3.74 -32.79
CA THR A 882 7.97 4.98 -33.28
C THR A 882 6.86 5.42 -32.36
N VAL A 883 7.04 6.52 -31.63
CA VAL A 883 6.06 7.15 -30.78
C VAL A 883 5.17 8.05 -31.63
N LYS A 884 3.87 7.77 -31.65
CA LYS A 884 2.86 8.48 -32.44
C LYS A 884 2.15 9.56 -31.60
N GLU A 885 1.88 9.27 -30.33
CA GLU A 885 1.21 10.17 -29.40
C GLU A 885 1.69 9.97 -27.95
N THR A 886 1.61 11.03 -27.16
CA THR A 886 1.75 11.02 -25.69
C THR A 886 0.41 11.43 -25.06
N TRP A 887 0.31 11.43 -23.75
CA TRP A 887 -0.88 11.94 -23.04
C TRP A 887 -0.88 13.46 -22.86
N GLY A 888 -0.06 14.19 -23.63
CA GLY A 888 -0.07 15.67 -23.68
C GLY A 888 1.31 16.32 -23.67
N ASP A 889 2.39 15.59 -23.42
CA ASP A 889 3.75 16.11 -23.58
C ASP A 889 4.12 16.19 -25.07
N PRO A 890 4.74 17.27 -25.54
CA PRO A 890 5.17 17.36 -26.94
C PRO A 890 6.34 16.43 -27.30
N SER A 891 7.05 15.92 -26.26
CA SER A 891 8.22 15.05 -26.44
C SER A 891 7.89 13.57 -26.24
N ALA A 892 8.39 12.71 -27.11
CA ALA A 892 8.49 11.28 -26.86
C ALA A 892 9.57 11.01 -25.80
N ARG A 893 9.32 10.07 -24.88
CA ARG A 893 10.28 9.65 -23.85
C ARG A 893 10.38 8.14 -23.76
N ILE A 894 11.58 7.62 -23.79
CA ILE A 894 11.86 6.19 -23.56
C ILE A 894 13.04 6.08 -22.60
N THR A 895 12.78 5.48 -21.45
CA THR A 895 13.78 5.30 -20.40
C THR A 895 14.71 4.13 -20.71
N GLU A 896 14.15 3.02 -21.22
CA GLU A 896 14.96 1.83 -21.53
C GLU A 896 14.31 1.00 -22.65
N VAL A 897 15.18 0.42 -23.49
CA VAL A 897 14.85 -0.61 -24.48
C VAL A 897 15.74 -1.81 -24.21
N ARG A 898 15.16 -3.01 -24.10
CA ARG A 898 15.87 -4.29 -23.99
C ARG A 898 15.35 -5.26 -25.06
N ALA A 899 16.20 -6.17 -25.48
CA ALA A 899 15.81 -7.28 -26.34
C ALA A 899 16.40 -8.59 -25.83
N SER A 900 15.68 -9.69 -25.99
CA SER A 900 16.17 -11.00 -25.58
C SER A 900 15.52 -12.12 -26.38
N LEU A 901 16.19 -13.27 -26.40
CA LEU A 901 15.64 -14.54 -26.82
C LEU A 901 15.24 -15.32 -25.57
N GLU A 902 13.95 -15.43 -25.35
CA GLU A 902 13.39 -16.21 -24.23
C GLU A 902 13.08 -17.64 -24.71
N PRO A 903 13.23 -18.67 -23.83
CA PRO A 903 12.99 -20.07 -24.18
C PRO A 903 11.55 -20.36 -24.65
#